data_0fb1165354e99eba734f2fa7d0ee9cf6
#
_entry.id   0fb1165354e99eba734f2fa7d0ee9cf6
#
_cell.length_a   1.000
_cell.length_b   1.000
_cell.length_c   1.000
_cell.angle_alpha   90.00
_cell.angle_beta   90.00
_cell.angle_gamma   90.00
#
_symmetry.space_group_name_H-M   'P 1'
#
loop_
_entity.id
_entity.type
_entity.pdbx_description
1 polymer ?
#
loop_
_entity_poly.entity_id
_entity_poly.type
_entity_poly.pdbx_seq_one_letter_code
_entity_poly.pdbx_strand_id
1 'polypeptide(L)'
;MENRNDYDLNSALARCRQSAQNGYEIASAQLGIIERTLRSAREETERSVTLLNGKSVYLADLNRLLSRQIKDICKAFDELSEQPREQLKKLHGNLSSFNITLFGRTMAGKSTLMEVLTHGDGKAIGNGAQRKTRDIRSYEWNGLRITDVPGIGAFNGQKDEDIAFEAAKNADMILFLMTDDGVQSQEAECFRSILELGKPVLCIMNVKASVDISEDVRYITEDIDEAFQIPRLEEIRRQFVGFGSLAGQDWRAVPFVYTHLRSAFLAQQTKDPQKAAVLNAASRIRNLKNAIAQRVATHGEFYRVKTFIDAVAAPIGSAVDLLLEQSCLNELQGDMIKAKKKALHKWIERFEKSAYDRVVSDAEELKSKMYSDASDFAARNISSKEINAKWDKYLKELKLNERGKELMNELSQQAEGEIRELTRSMKKELEFAVTYSADMTLKSRRILDIRKLFDWSMVTAGGVLIIAALIFPAAAPILIIASVGVGLVKEFFGSYLPDKTKLERGAREKIEVQLRENINSVCQKYRASLEKSLREILDKLNLLESDLDSVCEVVAELSSTQSSLAGQLSGSLRELYRSLLCRALDLLGCPELSMRIHDAAMISGFECAVVLAPHTVFPNRERQELCNLLGEGISFLPYTEDKTELLRMILGSGSCTLKKRGEKITAVLKNRDDPVSINKAKLAQQLSGITITR
;
A
#
# COMPACT_ATOMS: atom_id res chain seq x y z
N MET A 1 34.44 -14.83 -47.39
CA MET A 1 33.26 -14.00 -47.60
C MET A 1 33.03 -13.20 -46.33
N GLU A 2 33.50 -11.96 -46.31
CA GLU A 2 33.24 -11.01 -45.25
C GLU A 2 31.81 -10.57 -45.34
N ASN A 3 30.97 -11.09 -44.47
CA ASN A 3 29.63 -10.53 -44.27
C ASN A 3 29.82 -9.15 -43.57
N ARG A 4 29.88 -8.08 -44.40
CA ARG A 4 29.72 -6.70 -43.97
C ARG A 4 28.28 -6.48 -43.46
N ASN A 5 28.02 -6.88 -42.26
CA ASN A 5 26.95 -6.30 -41.46
C ASN A 5 27.58 -5.31 -40.46
N ASP A 6 28.24 -4.30 -40.97
CA ASP A 6 28.58 -3.11 -40.20
C ASP A 6 27.28 -2.31 -40.10
N TYR A 7 26.52 -2.53 -39.01
CA TYR A 7 25.41 -1.65 -38.64
C TYR A 7 25.99 -0.23 -38.50
N ASP A 8 25.43 0.74 -39.23
CA ASP A 8 25.76 2.15 -39.04
C ASP A 8 25.25 2.63 -37.69
N LEU A 9 26.06 2.39 -36.66
CA LEU A 9 25.72 2.71 -35.27
C LEU A 9 25.59 4.21 -35.08
N ASN A 10 26.33 5.05 -35.81
CA ASN A 10 26.27 6.50 -35.72
C ASN A 10 24.92 7.03 -36.19
N SER A 11 24.42 6.56 -37.31
CA SER A 11 23.11 6.89 -37.82
C SER A 11 22.02 6.40 -36.88
N ALA A 12 22.13 5.19 -36.34
CA ALA A 12 21.19 4.66 -35.36
C ALA A 12 21.13 5.50 -34.07
N LEU A 13 22.30 5.92 -33.56
CA LEU A 13 22.37 6.77 -32.37
C LEU A 13 21.77 8.19 -32.61
N ALA A 14 21.91 8.72 -33.83
CA ALA A 14 21.26 9.98 -34.18
C ALA A 14 19.74 9.87 -34.15
N ARG A 15 19.15 8.77 -34.67
CA ARG A 15 17.72 8.48 -34.56
C ARG A 15 17.27 8.24 -33.11
N CYS A 16 18.09 7.55 -32.31
CA CYS A 16 17.83 7.35 -30.88
C CYS A 16 17.71 8.68 -30.10
N ARG A 17 18.51 9.71 -30.45
CA ARG A 17 18.37 11.06 -29.83
C ARG A 17 17.02 11.71 -30.12
N GLN A 18 16.56 11.63 -31.37
CA GLN A 18 15.25 12.16 -31.75
C GLN A 18 14.11 11.43 -31.03
N SER A 19 14.22 10.10 -30.95
CA SER A 19 13.24 9.27 -30.24
C SER A 19 13.27 9.50 -28.72
N ALA A 20 14.43 9.82 -28.13
CA ALA A 20 14.54 10.23 -26.74
C ALA A 20 13.75 11.51 -26.44
N GLN A 21 13.83 12.50 -27.33
CA GLN A 21 13.08 13.74 -27.18
C GLN A 21 11.56 13.47 -27.22
N ASN A 22 11.10 12.66 -28.16
CA ASN A 22 9.67 12.27 -28.24
C ASN A 22 9.22 11.52 -26.97
N GLY A 23 10.03 10.59 -26.46
CA GLY A 23 9.76 9.87 -25.21
C GLY A 23 9.65 10.83 -24.02
N TYR A 24 10.55 11.80 -23.92
CA TYR A 24 10.49 12.84 -22.90
C TYR A 24 9.22 13.69 -22.97
N GLU A 25 8.80 14.10 -24.17
CA GLU A 25 7.58 14.90 -24.38
C GLU A 25 6.33 14.13 -23.94
N ILE A 26 6.20 12.86 -24.36
CA ILE A 26 5.08 11.99 -23.95
C ILE A 26 5.05 11.84 -22.43
N ALA A 27 6.19 11.45 -21.84
CA ALA A 27 6.28 11.20 -20.40
C ALA A 27 6.02 12.48 -19.57
N SER A 28 6.56 13.63 -19.99
CA SER A 28 6.37 14.92 -19.32
C SER A 28 4.93 15.43 -19.41
N ALA A 29 4.28 15.28 -20.55
CA ALA A 29 2.88 15.65 -20.72
C ALA A 29 1.98 14.83 -19.76
N GLN A 30 2.21 13.52 -19.70
CA GLN A 30 1.42 12.65 -18.84
C GLN A 30 1.74 12.86 -17.36
N LEU A 31 3.01 13.11 -17.00
CA LEU A 31 3.38 13.47 -15.63
C LEU A 31 2.66 14.75 -15.18
N GLY A 32 2.51 15.75 -16.04
CA GLY A 32 1.74 16.96 -15.73
C GLY A 32 0.25 16.70 -15.44
N ILE A 33 -0.34 15.67 -16.03
CA ILE A 33 -1.71 15.22 -15.71
C ILE A 33 -1.72 14.54 -14.35
N ILE A 34 -0.79 13.60 -14.11
CA ILE A 34 -0.64 12.86 -12.86
C ILE A 34 -0.44 13.82 -11.68
N GLU A 35 0.39 14.84 -11.82
CA GLU A 35 0.64 15.85 -10.79
C GLU A 35 -0.61 16.65 -10.42
N ARG A 36 -1.42 17.00 -11.41
CA ARG A 36 -2.71 17.68 -11.15
C ARG A 36 -3.68 16.76 -10.40
N THR A 37 -3.72 15.49 -10.79
CA THR A 37 -4.54 14.45 -10.14
C THR A 37 -4.13 14.25 -8.69
N LEU A 38 -2.84 14.12 -8.42
CA LEU A 38 -2.30 13.97 -7.07
C LEU A 38 -2.56 15.21 -6.20
N ARG A 39 -2.45 16.41 -6.78
CA ARG A 39 -2.76 17.66 -6.07
C ARG A 39 -4.24 17.75 -5.70
N SER A 40 -5.15 17.39 -6.61
CA SER A 40 -6.58 17.35 -6.32
C SER A 40 -6.92 16.36 -5.22
N ALA A 41 -6.36 15.15 -5.28
CA ALA A 41 -6.54 14.14 -4.24
C ALA A 41 -5.97 14.57 -2.88
N ARG A 42 -4.84 15.28 -2.88
CA ARG A 42 -4.26 15.88 -1.67
C ARG A 42 -5.20 16.90 -1.04
N GLU A 43 -5.72 17.85 -1.84
CA GLU A 43 -6.64 18.89 -1.37
C GLU A 43 -7.93 18.27 -0.81
N GLU A 44 -8.46 17.22 -1.44
CA GLU A 44 -9.62 16.48 -0.97
C GLU A 44 -9.31 15.76 0.36
N THR A 45 -8.17 15.10 0.45
CA THR A 45 -7.70 14.44 1.67
C THR A 45 -7.46 15.44 2.82
N GLU A 46 -6.92 16.62 2.55
CA GLU A 46 -6.76 17.68 3.55
C GLU A 46 -8.11 18.24 4.05
N ARG A 47 -9.13 18.32 3.19
CA ARG A 47 -10.49 18.74 3.59
C ARG A 47 -11.13 17.77 4.57
N SER A 48 -10.87 16.47 4.45
CA SER A 48 -11.37 15.46 5.39
C SER A 48 -10.92 15.72 6.83
N VAL A 49 -9.76 16.39 7.04
CA VAL A 49 -9.33 16.84 8.37
C VAL A 49 -10.29 17.86 9.00
N THR A 50 -10.89 18.72 8.17
CA THR A 50 -11.79 19.76 8.67
C THR A 50 -13.08 19.19 9.25
N LEU A 51 -13.49 17.99 8.80
CA LEU A 51 -14.65 17.26 9.33
C LEU A 51 -14.39 16.76 10.76
N LEU A 52 -13.12 16.57 11.12
CA LEU A 52 -12.70 16.12 12.46
C LEU A 52 -12.52 17.29 13.46
N ASN A 53 -12.30 18.50 12.96
CA ASN A 53 -12.02 19.67 13.80
C ASN A 53 -13.32 20.26 14.33
N GLY A 54 -13.77 19.84 15.50
CA GLY A 54 -14.73 20.65 16.23
C GLY A 54 -15.79 19.96 17.08
N LYS A 55 -15.86 18.65 17.23
CA LYS A 55 -17.01 18.04 17.88
C LYS A 55 -16.84 17.51 19.30
N SER A 56 -15.69 17.21 19.84
CA SER A 56 -15.57 16.94 21.29
C SER A 56 -14.16 16.95 21.85
N VAL A 57 -14.05 17.20 23.17
CA VAL A 57 -12.81 17.10 23.96
C VAL A 57 -12.28 15.66 23.98
N TYR A 58 -13.14 14.66 23.81
CA TYR A 58 -12.81 13.23 23.76
C TYR A 58 -12.07 12.84 22.47
N LEU A 59 -12.25 13.62 21.39
CA LEU A 59 -11.60 13.39 20.10
C LEU A 59 -10.26 14.13 19.92
N ALA A 60 -9.81 14.94 20.88
CA ALA A 60 -8.61 15.76 20.66
C ALA A 60 -7.37 14.92 20.32
N ASP A 61 -7.19 13.76 20.94
CA ASP A 61 -6.07 12.86 20.68
C ASP A 61 -6.29 12.08 19.37
N LEU A 62 -7.53 11.68 19.09
CA LEU A 62 -7.92 11.05 17.82
C LEU A 62 -7.73 12.02 16.66
N ASN A 63 -8.20 13.26 16.80
CA ASN A 63 -8.05 14.29 15.78
C ASN A 63 -6.57 14.60 15.50
N ARG A 64 -5.73 14.64 16.53
CA ARG A 64 -4.28 14.79 16.37
C ARG A 64 -3.67 13.64 15.59
N LEU A 65 -4.06 12.42 15.91
CA LEU A 65 -3.56 11.22 15.26
C LEU A 65 -3.99 11.13 13.80
N LEU A 66 -5.28 11.33 13.50
CA LEU A 66 -5.82 11.36 12.15
C LEU A 66 -5.21 12.50 11.32
N SER A 67 -5.11 13.69 11.90
CA SER A 67 -4.47 14.84 11.23
C SER A 67 -3.01 14.57 10.90
N ARG A 68 -2.28 13.84 11.76
CA ARG A 68 -0.90 13.43 11.48
C ARG A 68 -0.85 12.43 10.33
N GLN A 69 -1.71 11.41 10.32
CA GLN A 69 -1.77 10.42 9.26
C GLN A 69 -2.16 11.03 7.91
N ILE A 70 -3.13 11.94 7.90
CA ILE A 70 -3.51 12.65 6.69
C ILE A 70 -2.34 13.49 6.15
N LYS A 71 -1.56 14.13 7.02
CA LYS A 71 -0.33 14.81 6.60
C LYS A 71 0.71 13.85 6.00
N ASP A 72 0.86 12.66 6.56
CA ASP A 72 1.77 11.64 6.03
C ASP A 72 1.29 11.14 4.67
N ILE A 73 -0.03 10.95 4.47
CA ILE A 73 -0.62 10.62 3.15
C ILE A 73 -0.38 11.76 2.13
N CYS A 74 -0.61 13.02 2.54
CA CYS A 74 -0.38 14.17 1.66
C CYS A 74 1.10 14.29 1.26
N LYS A 75 2.02 14.06 2.20
CA LYS A 75 3.45 14.01 1.94
C LYS A 75 3.80 12.90 0.94
N ALA A 76 3.19 11.72 1.09
CA ALA A 76 3.37 10.63 0.16
C ALA A 76 2.90 10.97 -1.27
N PHE A 77 1.82 11.73 -1.43
CA PHE A 77 1.38 12.23 -2.75
C PHE A 77 2.37 13.21 -3.36
N ASP A 78 2.98 14.09 -2.55
CA ASP A 78 4.03 14.99 -3.00
C ASP A 78 5.26 14.19 -3.49
N GLU A 79 5.75 13.23 -2.70
CA GLU A 79 6.88 12.37 -3.04
C GLU A 79 6.63 11.54 -4.31
N LEU A 80 5.38 11.08 -4.52
CA LEU A 80 4.98 10.34 -5.72
C LEU A 80 5.02 11.20 -6.99
N SER A 81 4.87 12.50 -6.89
CA SER A 81 5.03 13.44 -8.01
C SER A 81 6.48 13.85 -8.22
N GLU A 82 7.25 14.01 -7.15
CA GLU A 82 8.64 14.48 -7.23
C GLU A 82 9.60 13.47 -7.82
N GLN A 83 9.49 12.19 -7.46
CA GLN A 83 10.41 11.15 -7.95
C GLN A 83 10.40 10.98 -9.48
N PRO A 84 9.27 10.80 -10.17
CA PRO A 84 9.24 10.73 -11.62
C PRO A 84 9.76 12.02 -12.27
N ARG A 85 9.47 13.19 -11.68
CA ARG A 85 9.96 14.48 -12.15
C ARG A 85 11.48 14.57 -12.11
N GLU A 86 12.08 14.20 -10.98
CA GLU A 86 13.54 14.17 -10.84
C GLU A 86 14.19 13.17 -11.80
N GLN A 87 13.57 11.99 -11.94
CA GLN A 87 14.06 10.97 -12.86
C GLN A 87 14.01 11.45 -14.31
N LEU A 88 12.88 12.05 -14.75
CA LEU A 88 12.79 12.63 -16.08
C LEU A 88 13.81 13.76 -16.31
N LYS A 89 14.07 14.59 -15.31
CA LYS A 89 15.09 15.65 -15.39
C LYS A 89 16.50 15.06 -15.57
N LYS A 90 16.83 13.99 -14.84
CA LYS A 90 18.12 13.28 -15.00
C LYS A 90 18.24 12.67 -16.40
N LEU A 91 17.21 12.02 -16.91
CA LEU A 91 17.18 11.42 -18.23
C LEU A 91 17.26 12.49 -19.34
N HIS A 92 16.57 13.62 -19.18
CA HIS A 92 16.64 14.74 -20.11
C HIS A 92 18.05 15.34 -20.20
N GLY A 93 18.81 15.38 -19.10
CA GLY A 93 20.21 15.78 -19.09
C GLY A 93 21.12 14.84 -19.92
N ASN A 94 20.65 13.63 -20.25
CA ASN A 94 21.38 12.60 -20.97
C ASN A 94 20.74 12.22 -22.32
N LEU A 95 20.00 13.13 -22.97
CA LEU A 95 19.33 12.89 -24.26
C LEU A 95 20.32 12.45 -25.37
N SER A 96 21.54 12.95 -25.33
CA SER A 96 22.54 12.69 -26.39
C SER A 96 23.20 11.30 -26.30
N SER A 97 23.11 10.60 -25.17
CA SER A 97 23.78 9.32 -24.95
C SER A 97 22.82 8.17 -24.89
N PHE A 98 23.18 7.04 -25.50
CA PHE A 98 22.48 5.77 -25.31
C PHE A 98 23.18 5.02 -24.16
N ASN A 99 22.46 4.77 -23.07
CA ASN A 99 23.01 4.25 -21.84
C ASN A 99 22.79 2.75 -21.70
N ILE A 100 23.85 2.01 -21.49
CA ILE A 100 23.85 0.58 -21.22
C ILE A 100 24.38 0.35 -19.81
N THR A 101 23.67 -0.42 -18.98
CA THR A 101 24.17 -0.78 -17.63
C THR A 101 24.54 -2.25 -17.60
N LEU A 102 25.71 -2.56 -17.05
CA LEU A 102 26.26 -3.90 -16.95
C LEU A 102 26.00 -4.51 -15.57
N PHE A 103 25.14 -5.51 -15.51
CA PHE A 103 24.85 -6.28 -14.32
C PHE A 103 25.52 -7.65 -14.31
N GLY A 104 25.60 -8.27 -13.15
CA GLY A 104 26.09 -9.63 -12.95
C GLY A 104 26.73 -9.78 -11.58
N ARG A 105 26.87 -11.03 -11.13
CA ARG A 105 27.51 -11.31 -9.84
C ARG A 105 28.97 -10.89 -9.80
N THR A 106 29.52 -10.82 -8.59
CA THR A 106 30.96 -10.65 -8.41
C THR A 106 31.70 -11.80 -9.11
N MET A 107 32.81 -11.49 -9.81
CA MET A 107 33.62 -12.43 -10.60
C MET A 107 32.94 -13.00 -11.88
N ALA A 108 31.80 -12.50 -12.31
CA ALA A 108 31.18 -12.91 -13.58
C ALA A 108 32.00 -12.45 -14.81
N GLY A 109 32.92 -11.51 -14.68
CA GLY A 109 33.73 -10.99 -15.75
C GLY A 109 33.38 -9.57 -16.22
N LYS A 110 32.58 -8.81 -15.46
CA LYS A 110 32.17 -7.43 -15.80
C LYS A 110 33.38 -6.54 -16.15
N SER A 111 34.34 -6.47 -15.24
CA SER A 111 35.54 -5.66 -15.47
C SER A 111 36.37 -6.16 -16.67
N THR A 112 36.43 -7.49 -16.91
CA THR A 112 37.07 -8.05 -18.09
C THR A 112 36.35 -7.64 -19.37
N LEU A 113 35.04 -7.66 -19.39
CA LEU A 113 34.23 -7.19 -20.52
C LEU A 113 34.49 -5.71 -20.81
N MET A 114 34.55 -4.89 -19.77
CA MET A 114 34.87 -3.45 -19.93
C MET A 114 36.25 -3.24 -20.55
N GLU A 115 37.28 -3.91 -20.07
CA GLU A 115 38.64 -3.84 -20.63
C GLU A 115 38.66 -4.28 -22.09
N VAL A 116 37.94 -5.35 -22.44
CA VAL A 116 37.82 -5.85 -23.82
C VAL A 116 37.11 -4.87 -24.74
N LEU A 117 36.07 -4.18 -24.28
CA LEU A 117 35.34 -3.20 -25.09
C LEU A 117 36.10 -1.90 -25.26
N THR A 118 36.83 -1.44 -24.23
CA THR A 118 37.51 -0.16 -24.21
C THR A 118 38.99 -0.24 -24.58
N HIS A 119 39.50 -1.43 -24.91
CA HIS A 119 40.95 -1.68 -25.15
C HIS A 119 41.83 -1.23 -23.97
N GLY A 120 41.37 -1.52 -22.74
CA GLY A 120 42.05 -1.16 -21.50
C GLY A 120 43.30 -2.00 -21.23
N ASP A 121 44.13 -1.56 -20.27
CA ASP A 121 45.40 -2.18 -19.89
C ASP A 121 45.30 -3.31 -18.85
N GLY A 122 44.10 -3.70 -18.50
CA GLY A 122 43.78 -4.80 -17.53
C GLY A 122 43.85 -4.39 -16.05
N LYS A 123 44.14 -3.14 -15.73
CA LYS A 123 44.23 -2.69 -14.33
C LYS A 123 42.88 -2.77 -13.58
N ALA A 124 41.78 -2.71 -14.30
CA ALA A 124 40.44 -2.84 -13.71
C ALA A 124 40.08 -4.29 -13.41
N ILE A 125 40.76 -5.27 -14.01
CA ILE A 125 40.50 -6.69 -13.79
C ILE A 125 40.97 -7.10 -12.38
N GLY A 126 40.10 -7.69 -11.57
CA GLY A 126 40.44 -8.17 -10.23
C GLY A 126 41.21 -9.49 -10.27
N ASN A 127 42.23 -9.63 -9.43
CA ASN A 127 43.06 -10.85 -9.30
C ASN A 127 42.43 -11.88 -8.36
N GLY A 128 41.08 -12.00 -8.31
CA GLY A 128 40.40 -12.94 -7.39
C GLY A 128 40.35 -12.47 -5.92
N ALA A 129 41.13 -11.48 -5.53
CA ALA A 129 41.00 -10.82 -4.22
C ALA A 129 39.89 -9.79 -4.29
N GLN A 130 38.96 -9.91 -3.34
CA GLN A 130 37.68 -9.18 -3.27
C GLN A 130 37.80 -7.68 -3.52
N ARG A 131 36.86 -7.13 -4.36
CA ARG A 131 36.45 -5.73 -4.49
C ARG A 131 37.43 -4.77 -5.17
N LYS A 132 37.29 -4.59 -6.49
CA LYS A 132 37.82 -3.38 -7.15
C LYS A 132 36.75 -2.35 -7.52
N THR A 133 35.49 -2.73 -7.72
CA THR A 133 34.45 -1.78 -8.16
C THR A 133 33.51 -1.50 -7.00
N ARG A 134 33.76 -0.43 -6.24
CA ARG A 134 32.85 0.13 -5.22
C ARG A 134 32.03 1.29 -5.77
N ASP A 135 32.48 1.91 -6.86
CA ASP A 135 31.89 3.10 -7.44
C ASP A 135 31.37 2.80 -8.84
N ILE A 136 30.30 3.48 -9.24
CA ILE A 136 29.79 3.46 -10.61
C ILE A 136 30.89 4.03 -11.53
N ARG A 137 31.26 3.29 -12.58
CA ARG A 137 32.15 3.75 -13.61
C ARG A 137 31.47 3.73 -14.96
N SER A 138 31.55 4.80 -15.70
CA SER A 138 31.05 4.91 -17.06
C SER A 138 32.16 4.98 -18.06
N TYR A 139 31.98 4.26 -19.16
CA TYR A 139 32.91 4.15 -20.26
C TYR A 139 32.19 4.43 -21.58
N GLU A 140 32.93 4.92 -22.57
CA GLU A 140 32.39 5.10 -23.91
C GLU A 140 32.88 4.00 -24.84
N TRP A 141 31.97 3.41 -25.60
CA TRP A 141 32.28 2.42 -26.64
C TRP A 141 31.40 2.69 -27.87
N ASN A 142 32.03 3.06 -28.99
CA ASN A 142 31.36 3.37 -30.27
C ASN A 142 30.16 4.34 -30.12
N GLY A 143 30.28 5.36 -29.28
CA GLY A 143 29.20 6.32 -29.01
C GLY A 143 28.13 5.85 -28.00
N LEU A 144 28.26 4.61 -27.49
CA LEU A 144 27.43 4.07 -26.41
C LEU A 144 28.10 4.35 -25.07
N ARG A 145 27.30 4.73 -24.07
CA ARG A 145 27.79 4.88 -22.70
C ARG A 145 27.49 3.62 -21.91
N ILE A 146 28.55 2.92 -21.49
CA ILE A 146 28.42 1.68 -20.70
C ILE A 146 28.76 1.98 -19.24
N THR A 147 27.87 1.65 -18.33
CA THR A 147 28.01 1.87 -16.89
C THR A 147 28.23 0.53 -16.19
N ASP A 148 29.37 0.36 -15.54
CA ASP A 148 29.67 -0.79 -14.69
C ASP A 148 29.19 -0.52 -13.26
N VAL A 149 28.39 -1.43 -12.72
CA VAL A 149 27.83 -1.33 -11.36
C VAL A 149 28.41 -2.40 -10.44
N PRO A 150 28.35 -2.20 -9.09
CA PRO A 150 28.78 -3.21 -8.13
C PRO A 150 28.16 -4.57 -8.40
N GLY A 151 28.93 -5.65 -8.20
CA GLY A 151 28.44 -7.02 -8.45
C GLY A 151 27.37 -7.46 -7.44
N ILE A 152 26.41 -8.23 -7.92
CA ILE A 152 25.36 -8.86 -7.10
C ILE A 152 26.04 -9.77 -6.08
N GLY A 153 25.56 -9.74 -4.81
CA GLY A 153 26.13 -10.54 -3.72
C GLY A 153 27.43 -9.98 -3.14
N ALA A 154 27.83 -8.75 -3.49
CA ALA A 154 28.94 -8.08 -2.82
C ALA A 154 28.64 -7.79 -1.33
N PHE A 155 29.66 -7.86 -0.48
CA PHE A 155 29.57 -7.93 0.99
C PHE A 155 28.88 -6.76 1.72
N ASN A 156 28.54 -5.65 1.07
CA ASN A 156 27.84 -4.51 1.68
C ASN A 156 26.31 -4.56 1.51
N GLY A 157 25.76 -5.67 0.99
CA GLY A 157 24.33 -5.92 0.97
C GLY A 157 23.53 -4.85 0.22
N GLN A 158 22.60 -4.25 0.90
CA GLN A 158 21.53 -3.41 0.36
C GLN A 158 22.00 -2.12 -0.33
N LYS A 159 23.10 -1.49 0.13
CA LYS A 159 23.60 -0.24 -0.47
C LYS A 159 24.17 -0.41 -1.87
N ASP A 160 24.91 -1.49 -2.12
CA ASP A 160 25.50 -1.75 -3.45
C ASP A 160 24.40 -2.16 -4.44
N GLU A 161 23.36 -2.86 -3.97
CA GLU A 161 22.17 -3.18 -4.77
C GLU A 161 21.37 -1.92 -5.13
N ASP A 162 21.12 -1.03 -4.17
CA ASP A 162 20.40 0.23 -4.40
C ASP A 162 21.10 1.10 -5.46
N ILE A 163 22.43 1.20 -5.39
CA ILE A 163 23.26 1.91 -6.37
C ILE A 163 23.13 1.29 -7.77
N ALA A 164 23.18 -0.05 -7.86
CA ALA A 164 23.05 -0.76 -9.12
C ALA A 164 21.64 -0.56 -9.74
N PHE A 165 20.58 -0.64 -8.95
CA PHE A 165 19.22 -0.40 -9.43
C PHE A 165 18.94 1.04 -9.82
N GLU A 166 19.54 2.02 -9.14
CA GLU A 166 19.46 3.43 -9.58
C GLU A 166 20.14 3.64 -10.94
N ALA A 167 21.27 2.97 -11.21
CA ALA A 167 21.89 2.99 -12.52
C ALA A 167 21.02 2.30 -13.58
N ALA A 168 20.32 1.19 -13.22
CA ALA A 168 19.41 0.48 -14.12
C ALA A 168 18.23 1.34 -14.56
N LYS A 169 17.66 2.15 -13.67
CA LYS A 169 16.56 3.08 -14.01
C LYS A 169 16.93 4.05 -15.13
N ASN A 170 18.22 4.43 -15.21
CA ASN A 170 18.74 5.35 -16.22
C ASN A 170 19.21 4.65 -17.50
N ALA A 171 19.20 3.31 -17.55
CA ALA A 171 19.64 2.54 -18.69
C ALA A 171 18.57 2.47 -19.78
N ASP A 172 19.00 2.46 -21.04
CA ASP A 172 18.18 2.17 -22.20
C ASP A 172 18.16 0.67 -22.49
N MET A 173 19.26 -0.02 -22.13
CA MET A 173 19.39 -1.47 -22.22
C MET A 173 20.30 -1.98 -21.10
N ILE A 174 20.05 -3.22 -20.66
CA ILE A 174 20.88 -3.89 -19.65
C ILE A 174 21.61 -5.07 -20.27
N LEU A 175 22.90 -5.16 -19.98
CA LEU A 175 23.73 -6.35 -20.23
C LEU A 175 23.82 -7.13 -18.92
N PHE A 176 23.25 -8.33 -18.89
CA PHE A 176 23.27 -9.19 -17.71
C PHE A 176 24.31 -10.30 -17.89
N LEU A 177 25.41 -10.20 -17.15
CA LEU A 177 26.55 -11.10 -17.26
C LEU A 177 26.46 -12.25 -16.27
N MET A 178 26.42 -13.46 -16.79
CA MET A 178 26.39 -14.73 -16.07
C MET A 178 27.64 -15.56 -16.40
N THR A 179 27.86 -16.61 -15.63
CA THR A 179 28.91 -17.60 -15.90
C THR A 179 28.32 -18.99 -16.10
N ASP A 180 29.08 -19.88 -16.69
CA ASP A 180 28.70 -21.25 -17.00
C ASP A 180 28.84 -22.24 -15.82
N ASP A 181 28.95 -21.76 -14.60
CA ASP A 181 28.98 -22.56 -13.36
C ASP A 181 27.62 -22.74 -12.68
N GLY A 182 26.53 -22.42 -13.41
CA GLY A 182 25.14 -22.55 -12.95
C GLY A 182 24.53 -21.25 -12.42
N VAL A 183 23.22 -21.19 -12.47
CA VAL A 183 22.44 -20.02 -12.03
C VAL A 183 22.25 -20.04 -10.52
N GLN A 184 22.64 -18.98 -9.84
CA GLN A 184 22.42 -18.85 -8.40
C GLN A 184 21.08 -18.15 -8.11
N SER A 185 20.44 -18.49 -6.98
CA SER A 185 19.16 -17.90 -6.58
C SER A 185 19.21 -16.37 -6.48
N GLN A 186 20.33 -15.80 -6.01
CA GLN A 186 20.51 -14.35 -5.93
C GLN A 186 20.60 -13.69 -7.31
N GLU A 187 21.25 -14.35 -8.29
CA GLU A 187 21.27 -13.88 -9.69
C GLU A 187 19.89 -13.88 -10.30
N ALA A 188 19.13 -14.97 -10.09
CA ALA A 188 17.76 -15.09 -10.56
C ALA A 188 16.84 -14.03 -9.93
N GLU A 189 16.98 -13.76 -8.64
CA GLU A 189 16.21 -12.73 -7.95
C GLU A 189 16.53 -11.31 -8.44
N CYS A 190 17.82 -11.01 -8.64
CA CYS A 190 18.24 -9.75 -9.23
C CYS A 190 17.73 -9.60 -10.68
N PHE A 191 17.82 -10.66 -11.48
CA PHE A 191 17.33 -10.66 -12.85
C PHE A 191 15.82 -10.40 -12.92
N ARG A 192 15.05 -11.06 -12.05
CA ARG A 192 13.62 -10.79 -11.90
C ARG A 192 13.35 -9.31 -11.63
N SER A 193 14.07 -8.73 -10.67
CA SER A 193 13.91 -7.32 -10.31
C SER A 193 14.26 -6.37 -11.46
N ILE A 194 15.23 -6.73 -12.30
CA ILE A 194 15.60 -5.97 -13.51
C ILE A 194 14.46 -6.01 -14.55
N LEU A 195 13.86 -7.18 -14.77
CA LEU A 195 12.72 -7.31 -15.69
C LEU A 195 11.50 -6.50 -15.21
N GLU A 196 11.29 -6.47 -13.89
CA GLU A 196 10.21 -5.67 -13.29
C GLU A 196 10.43 -4.15 -13.48
N LEU A 197 11.66 -3.68 -13.73
CA LEU A 197 11.93 -2.30 -14.17
C LEU A 197 11.51 -2.05 -15.63
N GLY A 198 11.13 -3.08 -16.36
CA GLY A 198 10.73 -2.97 -17.77
C GLY A 198 11.88 -2.75 -18.73
N LYS A 199 13.13 -2.92 -18.30
CA LYS A 199 14.30 -2.63 -19.16
C LYS A 199 14.59 -3.79 -20.11
N PRO A 200 14.90 -3.50 -21.40
CA PRO A 200 15.37 -4.51 -22.33
C PRO A 200 16.67 -5.13 -21.85
N VAL A 201 16.76 -6.46 -21.84
CA VAL A 201 17.93 -7.20 -21.35
C VAL A 201 18.55 -8.05 -22.45
N LEU A 202 19.88 -8.06 -22.50
CA LEU A 202 20.68 -9.04 -23.24
C LEU A 202 21.53 -9.81 -22.23
N CYS A 203 21.31 -11.11 -22.11
CA CYS A 203 22.12 -11.99 -21.28
C CYS A 203 23.42 -12.36 -21.98
N ILE A 204 24.52 -12.25 -21.26
CA ILE A 204 25.87 -12.63 -21.70
C ILE A 204 26.31 -13.79 -20.83
N MET A 205 26.54 -14.96 -21.42
CA MET A 205 27.14 -16.08 -20.72
C MET A 205 28.66 -16.07 -20.98
N ASN A 206 29.40 -15.73 -19.94
CA ASN A 206 30.86 -15.83 -19.96
C ASN A 206 31.29 -17.28 -19.69
N VAL A 207 31.56 -17.99 -20.75
CA VAL A 207 32.04 -19.39 -20.70
C VAL A 207 33.44 -19.40 -20.13
N LYS A 208 33.72 -20.25 -19.15
CA LYS A 208 35.01 -20.36 -18.49
C LYS A 208 35.80 -21.56 -19.04
N ALA A 209 36.93 -21.29 -19.61
CA ALA A 209 37.95 -22.28 -19.95
C ALA A 209 39.32 -21.84 -19.37
N SER A 210 40.18 -22.78 -19.05
CA SER A 210 41.55 -22.46 -18.68
C SER A 210 42.32 -22.05 -19.94
N VAL A 211 42.96 -20.91 -19.88
CA VAL A 211 43.78 -20.43 -20.99
C VAL A 211 45.13 -19.98 -20.46
N ASP A 212 46.18 -20.71 -20.84
CA ASP A 212 47.57 -20.31 -20.61
C ASP A 212 48.17 -19.76 -21.93
N ILE A 213 48.58 -18.52 -21.92
CA ILE A 213 49.12 -17.84 -23.10
C ILE A 213 50.45 -18.46 -23.56
N SER A 214 51.14 -19.24 -22.72
CA SER A 214 52.39 -19.94 -23.08
C SER A 214 52.15 -21.20 -23.89
N GLU A 215 50.96 -21.75 -23.89
CA GLU A 215 50.60 -22.96 -24.64
C GLU A 215 50.45 -22.73 -26.14
N ASP A 216 50.51 -23.83 -26.91
CA ASP A 216 50.21 -23.79 -28.35
C ASP A 216 48.73 -23.39 -28.56
N VAL A 217 48.53 -22.49 -29.51
CA VAL A 217 47.22 -21.94 -29.85
C VAL A 217 46.18 -23.04 -30.14
N ARG A 218 46.60 -24.17 -30.68
CA ARG A 218 45.70 -25.30 -30.99
C ARG A 218 45.07 -25.91 -29.73
N TYR A 219 45.85 -26.14 -28.70
CA TYR A 219 45.33 -26.67 -27.42
C TYR A 219 44.40 -25.66 -26.74
N ILE A 220 44.80 -24.37 -26.75
CA ILE A 220 43.95 -23.30 -26.19
C ILE A 220 42.58 -23.27 -26.91
N THR A 221 42.55 -23.40 -28.25
CA THR A 221 41.27 -23.36 -28.99
C THR A 221 40.44 -24.61 -28.78
N GLU A 222 41.06 -25.79 -28.66
CA GLU A 222 40.35 -27.04 -28.32
C GLU A 222 39.70 -26.93 -26.96
N ASP A 223 40.36 -26.47 -25.91
CA ASP A 223 39.82 -26.28 -24.57
C ASP A 223 38.66 -25.27 -24.56
N ILE A 224 38.79 -24.18 -25.31
CA ILE A 224 37.72 -23.18 -25.44
C ILE A 224 36.51 -23.79 -26.18
N ASP A 225 36.73 -24.50 -27.29
CA ASP A 225 35.64 -25.11 -28.07
C ASP A 225 34.97 -26.22 -27.28
N GLU A 226 35.68 -26.99 -26.46
CA GLU A 226 35.10 -27.95 -25.54
C GLU A 226 34.19 -27.25 -24.49
N ALA A 227 34.61 -26.13 -23.95
CA ALA A 227 33.82 -25.36 -23.01
C ALA A 227 32.50 -24.80 -23.61
N PHE A 228 32.49 -24.57 -24.95
CA PHE A 228 31.29 -24.12 -25.66
C PHE A 228 30.34 -25.24 -26.08
N GLN A 229 30.46 -26.45 -25.52
CA GLN A 229 29.53 -27.55 -25.85
C GLN A 229 28.07 -27.20 -25.53
N ILE A 230 27.24 -27.35 -26.56
CA ILE A 230 25.82 -26.96 -26.56
C ILE A 230 25.03 -27.61 -25.44
N PRO A 231 25.12 -28.93 -25.16
CA PRO A 231 24.27 -29.57 -24.14
C PRO A 231 24.43 -28.97 -22.74
N ARG A 232 25.67 -28.61 -22.35
CA ARG A 232 25.97 -27.99 -21.05
C ARG A 232 25.39 -26.58 -20.97
N LEU A 233 25.56 -25.76 -21.99
CA LEU A 233 25.07 -24.40 -22.03
C LEU A 233 23.54 -24.34 -22.08
N GLU A 234 22.89 -25.27 -22.74
CA GLU A 234 21.44 -25.40 -22.77
C GLU A 234 20.87 -25.84 -21.43
N GLU A 235 21.59 -26.68 -20.67
CA GLU A 235 21.17 -27.07 -19.33
C GLU A 235 21.12 -25.83 -18.39
N ILE A 236 22.16 -25.00 -18.42
CA ILE A 236 22.21 -23.75 -17.64
C ILE A 236 21.08 -22.82 -18.06
N ARG A 237 20.82 -22.71 -19.36
CA ARG A 237 19.69 -21.92 -19.86
C ARG A 237 18.33 -22.48 -19.38
N ARG A 238 18.15 -23.80 -19.32
CA ARG A 238 16.93 -24.43 -18.77
C ARG A 238 16.76 -24.11 -17.29
N GLN A 239 17.83 -24.16 -16.50
CA GLN A 239 17.80 -23.75 -15.08
C GLN A 239 17.38 -22.29 -14.95
N PHE A 240 17.95 -21.40 -15.76
CA PHE A 240 17.58 -19.99 -15.77
C PHE A 240 16.08 -19.80 -16.08
N VAL A 241 15.57 -20.42 -17.12
CA VAL A 241 14.13 -20.38 -17.48
C VAL A 241 13.25 -20.94 -16.35
N GLY A 242 13.71 -21.99 -15.66
CA GLY A 242 13.03 -22.58 -14.50
C GLY A 242 12.82 -21.56 -13.38
N PHE A 243 13.82 -20.73 -13.06
CA PHE A 243 13.68 -19.64 -12.09
C PHE A 243 12.62 -18.61 -12.52
N GLY A 244 12.54 -18.30 -13.83
CA GLY A 244 11.50 -17.42 -14.35
C GLY A 244 10.11 -17.97 -14.10
N SER A 245 9.90 -19.26 -14.39
CA SER A 245 8.63 -19.93 -14.17
C SER A 245 8.20 -19.88 -12.70
N LEU A 246 9.13 -20.07 -11.76
CA LEU A 246 8.87 -19.96 -10.32
C LEU A 246 8.49 -18.52 -9.89
N ALA A 247 8.98 -17.53 -10.65
CA ALA A 247 8.65 -16.12 -10.41
C ALA A 247 7.36 -15.67 -11.15
N GLY A 248 6.72 -16.54 -11.91
CA GLY A 248 5.56 -16.20 -12.73
C GLY A 248 5.91 -15.37 -13.98
N GLN A 249 7.16 -15.45 -14.45
CA GLN A 249 7.68 -14.71 -15.61
C GLN A 249 8.12 -15.69 -16.70
N ASP A 250 8.03 -15.30 -17.97
CA ASP A 250 8.52 -16.10 -19.10
C ASP A 250 9.91 -15.62 -19.54
N TRP A 251 10.96 -16.32 -19.10
CA TRP A 251 12.33 -16.01 -19.47
C TRP A 251 12.83 -16.73 -20.75
N ARG A 252 11.96 -17.49 -21.44
CA ARG A 252 12.33 -18.21 -22.67
C ARG A 252 12.71 -17.29 -23.81
N ALA A 253 12.07 -16.11 -23.88
CA ALA A 253 12.31 -15.10 -24.90
C ALA A 253 13.55 -14.24 -24.64
N VAL A 254 14.17 -14.34 -23.45
CA VAL A 254 15.37 -13.57 -23.12
C VAL A 254 16.53 -14.01 -24.03
N PRO A 255 17.15 -13.07 -24.76
CA PRO A 255 18.25 -13.40 -25.67
C PRO A 255 19.55 -13.66 -24.93
N PHE A 256 20.29 -14.65 -25.39
CA PHE A 256 21.59 -15.02 -24.87
C PHE A 256 22.69 -14.89 -25.93
N VAL A 257 23.86 -14.40 -25.49
CA VAL A 257 25.12 -14.43 -26.26
C VAL A 257 26.17 -15.11 -25.40
N TYR A 258 26.91 -16.03 -26.02
CA TYR A 258 27.96 -16.79 -25.36
C TYR A 258 29.32 -16.25 -25.79
N THR A 259 30.24 -16.02 -24.84
CA THR A 259 31.57 -15.48 -25.10
C THR A 259 32.57 -15.98 -24.06
N HIS A 260 33.85 -16.10 -24.43
CA HIS A 260 34.95 -16.36 -23.52
C HIS A 260 35.76 -15.09 -23.32
N LEU A 261 35.48 -14.32 -22.29
CA LEU A 261 36.05 -13.00 -22.09
C LEU A 261 37.54 -13.02 -21.82
N ARG A 262 38.07 -14.08 -21.20
CA ARG A 262 39.52 -14.21 -20.92
C ARG A 262 40.34 -14.28 -22.21
N SER A 263 39.97 -15.10 -23.19
CA SER A 263 40.69 -15.16 -24.48
C SER A 263 40.53 -13.87 -25.27
N ALA A 264 39.37 -13.22 -25.23
CA ALA A 264 39.19 -11.91 -25.83
C ALA A 264 40.17 -10.86 -25.26
N PHE A 265 40.35 -10.86 -23.94
CA PHE A 265 41.29 -9.96 -23.28
C PHE A 265 42.74 -10.32 -23.63
N LEU A 266 43.13 -11.60 -23.59
CA LEU A 266 44.46 -12.07 -23.95
C LEU A 266 44.84 -11.79 -25.42
N ALA A 267 43.85 -11.84 -26.33
CA ALA A 267 44.03 -11.44 -27.72
C ALA A 267 44.48 -9.99 -27.88
N GLN A 268 44.07 -9.10 -26.96
CA GLN A 268 44.51 -7.69 -26.98
C GLN A 268 45.88 -7.49 -26.35
N GLN A 269 46.32 -8.40 -25.49
CA GLN A 269 47.60 -8.29 -24.78
C GLN A 269 48.77 -8.95 -25.51
N THR A 270 48.50 -9.93 -26.40
CA THR A 270 49.53 -10.62 -27.14
C THR A 270 50.15 -9.76 -28.26
N LYS A 271 51.47 -9.84 -28.43
CA LYS A 271 52.18 -9.16 -29.50
C LYS A 271 52.20 -9.96 -30.82
N ASP A 272 51.82 -11.22 -30.77
CA ASP A 272 51.72 -12.10 -31.95
C ASP A 272 50.37 -11.89 -32.66
N PRO A 273 50.37 -11.34 -33.90
CA PRO A 273 49.14 -11.05 -34.62
C PRO A 273 48.36 -12.32 -34.98
N GLN A 274 49.03 -13.45 -35.23
CA GLN A 274 48.36 -14.70 -35.56
C GLN A 274 47.66 -15.27 -34.33
N LYS A 275 48.38 -15.30 -33.21
CA LYS A 275 47.82 -15.71 -31.91
C LYS A 275 46.66 -14.79 -31.48
N ALA A 276 46.83 -13.48 -31.66
CA ALA A 276 45.75 -12.53 -31.39
C ALA A 276 44.47 -12.83 -32.22
N ALA A 277 44.64 -13.07 -33.51
CA ALA A 277 43.50 -13.38 -34.40
C ALA A 277 42.77 -14.65 -34.00
N VAL A 278 43.48 -15.72 -33.65
CA VAL A 278 42.91 -17.00 -33.23
C VAL A 278 42.22 -16.87 -31.90
N LEU A 279 42.85 -16.27 -30.89
CA LEU A 279 42.22 -16.06 -29.58
C LEU A 279 40.94 -15.18 -29.67
N ASN A 280 40.97 -14.15 -30.51
CA ASN A 280 39.84 -13.28 -30.74
C ASN A 280 38.68 -14.05 -31.42
N ALA A 281 38.96 -14.91 -32.39
CA ALA A 281 37.96 -15.75 -33.04
C ALA A 281 37.35 -16.78 -32.06
N ALA A 282 38.20 -17.50 -31.31
CA ALA A 282 37.77 -18.49 -30.33
C ALA A 282 36.94 -17.86 -29.19
N SER A 283 37.22 -16.61 -28.83
CA SER A 283 36.46 -15.87 -27.78
C SER A 283 34.99 -15.64 -28.11
N ARG A 284 34.59 -15.67 -29.37
CA ARG A 284 33.27 -15.27 -29.89
C ARG A 284 32.86 -13.84 -29.50
N ILE A 285 33.80 -12.98 -29.11
CA ILE A 285 33.53 -11.59 -28.70
C ILE A 285 32.88 -10.75 -29.80
N ARG A 286 33.18 -11.08 -31.07
CA ARG A 286 32.56 -10.44 -32.23
C ARG A 286 31.03 -10.63 -32.23
N ASN A 287 30.53 -11.82 -31.84
CA ASN A 287 29.12 -12.10 -31.75
C ASN A 287 28.44 -11.20 -30.72
N LEU A 288 29.08 -10.97 -29.56
CA LEU A 288 28.56 -10.06 -28.54
C LEU A 288 28.54 -8.61 -29.05
N LYS A 289 29.64 -8.12 -29.63
CA LYS A 289 29.71 -6.76 -30.20
C LYS A 289 28.63 -6.54 -31.26
N ASN A 290 28.45 -7.52 -32.15
CA ASN A 290 27.43 -7.49 -33.21
C ASN A 290 26.02 -7.53 -32.61
N ALA A 291 25.74 -8.34 -31.58
CA ALA A 291 24.44 -8.44 -30.94
C ALA A 291 24.05 -7.11 -30.26
N ILE A 292 24.98 -6.43 -29.61
CA ILE A 292 24.76 -5.11 -29.03
C ILE A 292 24.45 -4.10 -30.13
N ALA A 293 25.31 -4.01 -31.15
CA ALA A 293 25.18 -3.06 -32.27
C ALA A 293 23.86 -3.28 -33.04
N GLN A 294 23.51 -4.53 -33.32
CA GLN A 294 22.25 -4.89 -33.98
C GLN A 294 21.06 -4.42 -33.17
N ARG A 295 21.00 -4.69 -31.85
CA ARG A 295 19.88 -4.27 -31.00
C ARG A 295 19.74 -2.77 -30.95
N VAL A 296 20.83 -2.03 -30.83
CA VAL A 296 20.81 -0.55 -30.87
C VAL A 296 20.32 -0.06 -32.22
N ALA A 297 20.78 -0.66 -33.32
CA ALA A 297 20.42 -0.27 -34.67
C ALA A 297 18.92 -0.56 -34.99
N THR A 298 18.37 -1.68 -34.50
CA THR A 298 17.00 -2.11 -34.81
C THR A 298 15.96 -1.69 -33.77
N HIS A 299 16.30 -1.64 -32.50
CA HIS A 299 15.38 -1.38 -31.40
C HIS A 299 15.73 -0.16 -30.54
N GLY A 300 16.89 0.44 -30.77
CA GLY A 300 17.41 1.52 -29.91
C GLY A 300 16.48 2.72 -29.81
N GLU A 301 15.80 3.09 -30.88
CA GLU A 301 14.81 4.16 -30.91
C GLU A 301 13.66 3.87 -29.95
N PHE A 302 13.11 2.65 -30.01
CA PHE A 302 12.05 2.21 -29.10
C PHE A 302 12.53 2.16 -27.64
N TYR A 303 13.72 1.63 -27.38
CA TYR A 303 14.29 1.56 -26.03
C TYR A 303 14.44 2.95 -25.41
N ARG A 304 14.82 3.94 -26.21
CA ARG A 304 14.91 5.34 -25.75
C ARG A 304 13.54 5.89 -25.35
N VAL A 305 12.50 5.70 -26.17
CA VAL A 305 11.13 6.13 -25.83
C VAL A 305 10.66 5.44 -24.55
N LYS A 306 10.85 4.10 -24.50
CA LYS A 306 10.44 3.28 -23.36
C LYS A 306 11.11 3.72 -22.06
N THR A 307 12.38 4.10 -22.08
CA THR A 307 13.12 4.58 -20.89
C THR A 307 12.46 5.78 -20.24
N PHE A 308 11.94 6.74 -21.00
CA PHE A 308 11.24 7.90 -20.46
C PHE A 308 9.82 7.55 -19.98
N ILE A 309 9.12 6.69 -20.70
CA ILE A 309 7.79 6.23 -20.30
C ILE A 309 7.87 5.42 -19.00
N ASP A 310 8.81 4.47 -18.90
CA ASP A 310 8.99 3.65 -17.70
C ASP A 310 9.37 4.47 -16.47
N ALA A 311 10.10 5.59 -16.65
CA ALA A 311 10.44 6.50 -15.55
C ALA A 311 9.21 7.09 -14.84
N VAL A 312 8.07 7.19 -15.54
CA VAL A 312 6.80 7.61 -14.99
C VAL A 312 5.89 6.42 -14.68
N ALA A 313 5.79 5.46 -15.60
CA ALA A 313 4.84 4.36 -15.50
C ALA A 313 5.15 3.40 -14.34
N ALA A 314 6.43 3.05 -14.11
CA ALA A 314 6.79 2.09 -13.07
C ALA A 314 6.45 2.57 -11.64
N PRO A 315 6.82 3.79 -11.19
CA PRO A 315 6.44 4.28 -9.88
C PRO A 315 4.92 4.46 -9.74
N ILE A 316 4.24 4.93 -10.77
CA ILE A 316 2.79 5.14 -10.74
C ILE A 316 2.05 3.81 -10.70
N GLY A 317 2.49 2.79 -11.45
CA GLY A 317 1.88 1.45 -11.42
C GLY A 317 1.94 0.82 -10.03
N SER A 318 3.09 0.92 -9.38
CA SER A 318 3.25 0.45 -7.99
C SER A 318 2.38 1.22 -7.01
N ALA A 319 2.21 2.53 -7.21
CA ALA A 319 1.35 3.35 -6.37
C ALA A 319 -0.15 3.00 -6.55
N VAL A 320 -0.58 2.70 -7.77
CA VAL A 320 -1.96 2.25 -8.06
C VAL A 320 -2.29 0.97 -7.29
N ASP A 321 -1.41 -0.04 -7.36
CA ASP A 321 -1.59 -1.30 -6.64
C ASP A 321 -1.76 -1.05 -5.13
N LEU A 322 -0.91 -0.21 -4.56
CA LEU A 322 -0.92 0.13 -3.15
C LEU A 322 -2.17 0.91 -2.71
N LEU A 323 -2.58 1.91 -3.51
CA LEU A 323 -3.78 2.71 -3.23
C LEU A 323 -5.05 1.85 -3.24
N LEU A 324 -5.15 0.89 -4.16
CA LEU A 324 -6.29 -0.02 -4.23
C LEU A 324 -6.32 -0.99 -3.04
N GLU A 325 -5.16 -1.52 -2.64
CA GLU A 325 -5.05 -2.34 -1.43
C GLU A 325 -5.48 -1.55 -0.18
N GLN A 326 -4.99 -0.33 -0.03
CA GLN A 326 -5.32 0.53 1.11
C GLN A 326 -6.79 0.96 1.11
N SER A 327 -7.35 1.30 -0.04
CA SER A 327 -8.78 1.61 -0.17
C SER A 327 -9.64 0.43 0.29
N CYS A 328 -9.28 -0.79 -0.11
CA CYS A 328 -9.98 -2.01 0.31
C CYS A 328 -9.90 -2.23 1.83
N LEU A 329 -8.72 -2.06 2.43
CA LEU A 329 -8.51 -2.18 3.87
C LEU A 329 -9.31 -1.14 4.64
N ASN A 330 -9.30 0.12 4.19
CA ASN A 330 -10.09 1.20 4.81
C ASN A 330 -11.59 0.92 4.71
N GLU A 331 -12.08 0.37 3.60
CA GLU A 331 -13.48 -0.03 3.46
C GLU A 331 -13.87 -1.13 4.46
N LEU A 332 -13.04 -2.16 4.62
CA LEU A 332 -13.25 -3.23 5.60
C LEU A 332 -13.25 -2.69 7.04
N GLN A 333 -12.32 -1.80 7.35
CA GLN A 333 -12.26 -1.15 8.67
C GLN A 333 -13.50 -0.29 8.93
N GLY A 334 -13.93 0.49 7.94
CA GLY A 334 -15.15 1.30 8.01
C GLY A 334 -16.40 0.46 8.27
N ASP A 335 -16.54 -0.67 7.58
CA ASP A 335 -17.67 -1.60 7.80
C ASP A 335 -17.66 -2.20 9.20
N MET A 336 -16.48 -2.52 9.71
CA MET A 336 -16.31 -3.05 11.05
C MET A 336 -16.68 -2.02 12.12
N ILE A 337 -16.25 -0.76 11.96
CA ILE A 337 -16.60 0.34 12.87
C ILE A 337 -18.13 0.57 12.84
N LYS A 338 -18.75 0.56 11.65
CA LYS A 338 -20.20 0.67 11.49
C LYS A 338 -20.95 -0.45 12.20
N ALA A 339 -20.48 -1.69 12.10
CA ALA A 339 -21.08 -2.83 12.79
C ALA A 339 -21.00 -2.68 14.33
N LYS A 340 -19.83 -2.24 14.83
CA LYS A 340 -19.64 -2.00 16.28
C LYS A 340 -20.48 -0.81 16.78
N LYS A 341 -20.55 0.27 16.01
CA LYS A 341 -21.45 1.39 16.30
C LYS A 341 -22.91 0.91 16.42
N LYS A 342 -23.38 0.10 15.47
CA LYS A 342 -24.76 -0.45 15.53
C LYS A 342 -24.98 -1.31 16.77
N ALA A 343 -23.97 -2.04 17.20
CA ALA A 343 -24.02 -2.82 18.43
C ALA A 343 -24.09 -1.91 19.67
N LEU A 344 -23.26 -0.85 19.71
CA LEU A 344 -23.28 0.17 20.76
C LEU A 344 -24.63 0.88 20.85
N HIS A 345 -25.19 1.31 19.73
CA HIS A 345 -26.51 1.94 19.69
C HIS A 345 -27.58 1.07 20.34
N LYS A 346 -27.69 -0.19 19.93
CA LYS A 346 -28.66 -1.15 20.52
C LYS A 346 -28.38 -1.41 22.00
N TRP A 347 -27.14 -1.32 22.43
CA TRP A 347 -26.81 -1.46 23.85
C TRP A 347 -27.22 -0.20 24.62
N ILE A 348 -26.99 1.01 24.08
CA ILE A 348 -27.41 2.28 24.68
C ILE A 348 -28.94 2.29 24.89
N GLU A 349 -29.73 1.91 23.89
CA GLU A 349 -31.19 1.82 24.01
C GLU A 349 -31.61 0.89 25.15
N ARG A 350 -30.98 -0.28 25.26
CA ARG A 350 -31.29 -1.24 26.33
C ARG A 350 -30.84 -0.73 27.70
N PHE A 351 -29.68 -0.13 27.76
CA PHE A 351 -29.10 0.46 28.96
C PHE A 351 -29.96 1.60 29.47
N GLU A 352 -30.37 2.54 28.61
CA GLU A 352 -31.28 3.64 28.95
C GLU A 352 -32.55 3.14 29.62
N LYS A 353 -33.22 2.19 29.00
CA LYS A 353 -34.45 1.59 29.55
C LYS A 353 -34.21 0.94 30.93
N SER A 354 -33.18 0.09 31.01
CA SER A 354 -32.88 -0.63 32.25
C SER A 354 -32.44 0.30 33.37
N ALA A 355 -31.61 1.34 33.04
CA ALA A 355 -31.16 2.33 34.01
C ALA A 355 -32.32 3.20 34.51
N TYR A 356 -33.25 3.57 33.63
CA TYR A 356 -34.43 4.33 34.00
C TYR A 356 -35.32 3.52 34.92
N ASP A 357 -35.58 2.23 34.60
CA ASP A 357 -36.36 1.32 35.45
C ASP A 357 -35.73 1.17 36.85
N ARG A 358 -34.40 1.09 36.94
CA ARG A 358 -33.66 1.03 38.21
C ARG A 358 -33.79 2.32 39.02
N VAL A 359 -33.69 3.50 38.39
CA VAL A 359 -33.92 4.79 39.04
C VAL A 359 -35.33 4.90 39.61
N VAL A 360 -36.32 4.50 38.84
CA VAL A 360 -37.71 4.50 39.27
C VAL A 360 -37.92 3.54 40.43
N SER A 361 -37.43 2.30 40.32
CA SER A 361 -37.55 1.28 41.36
C SER A 361 -36.88 1.70 42.65
N ASP A 362 -35.68 2.30 42.60
CA ASP A 362 -34.94 2.79 43.77
C ASP A 362 -35.73 3.93 44.50
N ALA A 363 -36.30 4.86 43.72
CA ALA A 363 -37.12 5.95 44.28
C ALA A 363 -38.41 5.45 44.88
N GLU A 364 -39.11 4.46 44.31
CA GLU A 364 -40.30 3.86 44.86
C GLU A 364 -40.03 2.98 46.09
N GLU A 365 -38.93 2.26 46.13
CA GLU A 365 -38.45 1.54 47.30
C GLU A 365 -38.19 2.47 48.47
N LEU A 366 -37.44 3.59 48.20
CA LEU A 366 -37.24 4.65 49.20
C LEU A 366 -38.54 5.21 49.72
N LYS A 367 -39.47 5.53 48.82
CA LYS A 367 -40.78 6.04 49.16
C LYS A 367 -41.58 5.08 50.05
N SER A 368 -41.58 3.81 49.69
CA SER A 368 -42.25 2.75 50.43
C SER A 368 -41.68 2.62 51.85
N LYS A 369 -40.34 2.63 51.99
CA LYS A 369 -39.66 2.64 53.28
C LYS A 369 -40.04 3.86 54.12
N MET A 370 -39.96 5.06 53.54
CA MET A 370 -40.33 6.29 54.25
C MET A 370 -41.78 6.31 54.68
N TYR A 371 -42.71 5.74 53.86
CA TYR A 371 -44.12 5.64 54.28
C TYR A 371 -44.33 4.66 55.44
N SER A 372 -43.61 3.53 55.42
CA SER A 372 -43.65 2.60 56.53
C SER A 372 -43.15 3.26 57.82
N ASP A 373 -42.04 3.99 57.74
CA ASP A 373 -41.41 4.64 58.91
C ASP A 373 -42.25 5.88 59.40
N ALA A 374 -43.03 6.53 58.53
CA ALA A 374 -43.79 7.74 58.83
C ALA A 374 -44.91 7.50 59.86
N SER A 375 -45.60 6.35 59.83
CA SER A 375 -46.64 6.06 60.80
C SER A 375 -46.09 5.87 62.23
N ASP A 376 -44.97 5.16 62.30
CA ASP A 376 -44.26 4.96 63.56
C ASP A 376 -43.61 6.25 64.08
N PHE A 377 -43.09 7.07 63.16
CA PHE A 377 -42.56 8.40 63.51
C PHE A 377 -43.64 9.34 64.03
N ALA A 378 -44.81 9.40 63.40
CA ALA A 378 -45.94 10.21 63.84
C ALA A 378 -46.42 9.75 65.23
N ALA A 379 -46.53 8.45 65.45
CA ALA A 379 -46.97 7.89 66.75
C ALA A 379 -46.02 8.25 67.89
N ARG A 380 -44.69 8.20 67.65
CA ARG A 380 -43.67 8.49 68.70
C ARG A 380 -43.46 9.97 68.96
N ASN A 381 -43.83 10.85 68.02
CA ASN A 381 -43.48 12.28 68.11
C ASN A 381 -44.72 13.19 68.12
N ILE A 382 -45.93 12.72 68.36
CA ILE A 382 -47.17 13.45 68.34
C ILE A 382 -47.20 14.64 69.28
N SER A 383 -46.53 14.57 70.43
CA SER A 383 -46.45 15.61 71.45
C SER A 383 -45.14 16.40 71.42
N SER A 384 -44.26 16.17 70.41
CA SER A 384 -42.93 16.79 70.37
C SER A 384 -42.97 18.17 69.70
N LYS A 385 -42.52 19.20 70.44
CA LYS A 385 -42.32 20.54 69.87
C LYS A 385 -41.18 20.61 68.82
N GLU A 386 -40.36 19.59 68.75
CA GLU A 386 -39.18 19.52 67.86
C GLU A 386 -39.37 18.50 66.73
N ILE A 387 -40.63 18.22 66.38
CA ILE A 387 -40.96 17.18 65.35
C ILE A 387 -40.25 17.44 64.03
N ASN A 388 -40.15 18.71 63.63
CA ASN A 388 -39.45 19.07 62.39
C ASN A 388 -37.95 18.77 62.46
N ALA A 389 -37.28 19.12 63.56
CA ALA A 389 -35.87 18.83 63.73
C ALA A 389 -35.58 17.33 63.80
N LYS A 390 -36.50 16.54 64.40
CA LYS A 390 -36.40 15.10 64.43
C LYS A 390 -36.63 14.48 63.06
N TRP A 391 -37.58 15.01 62.25
CA TRP A 391 -37.80 14.58 60.88
C TRP A 391 -36.60 14.94 59.99
N ASP A 392 -36.04 16.11 60.13
CA ASP A 392 -34.81 16.49 59.42
C ASP A 392 -33.64 15.59 59.79
N LYS A 393 -33.51 15.18 61.06
CA LYS A 393 -32.52 14.18 61.49
C LYS A 393 -32.74 12.83 60.80
N TYR A 394 -34.00 12.34 60.80
CA TYR A 394 -34.35 11.10 60.08
C TYR A 394 -34.02 11.18 58.62
N LEU A 395 -34.33 12.29 57.91
CA LEU A 395 -33.98 12.47 56.51
C LEU A 395 -32.45 12.43 56.28
N LYS A 396 -31.65 12.99 57.18
CA LYS A 396 -30.20 12.91 57.15
C LYS A 396 -29.69 11.49 57.36
N GLU A 397 -30.33 10.73 58.26
CA GLU A 397 -30.00 9.32 58.55
C GLU A 397 -30.26 8.38 57.36
N LEU A 398 -31.16 8.76 56.45
CA LEU A 398 -31.41 8.06 55.18
C LEU A 398 -30.27 8.16 54.19
N LYS A 399 -29.32 9.09 54.36
CA LYS A 399 -28.11 9.27 53.53
C LYS A 399 -28.44 9.25 52.01
N LEU A 400 -29.49 10.00 51.61
CA LEU A 400 -29.99 9.99 50.23
C LEU A 400 -28.93 10.27 49.18
N ASN A 401 -27.98 11.17 49.51
CA ASN A 401 -26.88 11.50 48.62
C ASN A 401 -25.88 10.33 48.42
N GLU A 402 -25.62 9.56 49.46
CA GLU A 402 -24.74 8.39 49.40
C GLU A 402 -25.44 7.29 48.62
N ARG A 403 -26.71 6.98 48.88
CA ARG A 403 -27.51 6.00 48.14
C ARG A 403 -27.60 6.33 46.64
N GLY A 404 -27.87 7.60 46.30
CA GLY A 404 -27.92 8.04 44.92
C GLY A 404 -26.57 7.95 44.22
N LYS A 405 -25.48 8.28 44.93
CA LYS A 405 -24.11 8.12 44.41
C LYS A 405 -23.76 6.66 44.12
N GLU A 406 -24.15 5.75 45.02
CA GLU A 406 -23.90 4.32 44.82
C GLU A 406 -24.60 3.79 43.57
N LEU A 407 -25.89 4.11 43.38
CA LEU A 407 -26.65 3.71 42.20
C LEU A 407 -26.07 4.28 40.92
N MET A 408 -25.71 5.56 40.90
CA MET A 408 -25.13 6.20 39.73
C MET A 408 -23.73 5.67 39.43
N ASN A 409 -22.93 5.34 40.45
CA ASN A 409 -21.62 4.70 40.25
C ASN A 409 -21.74 3.31 39.64
N GLU A 410 -22.73 2.51 40.09
CA GLU A 410 -22.98 1.18 39.48
C GLU A 410 -23.37 1.32 38.00
N LEU A 411 -24.28 2.23 37.66
CA LEU A 411 -24.69 2.50 36.28
C LEU A 411 -23.53 3.02 35.44
N SER A 412 -22.70 3.90 35.99
CA SER A 412 -21.49 4.40 35.32
C SER A 412 -20.46 3.30 35.07
N GLN A 413 -20.21 2.44 36.08
CA GLN A 413 -19.29 1.29 35.93
C GLN A 413 -19.81 0.28 34.90
N GLN A 414 -21.12 0.06 34.80
CA GLN A 414 -21.72 -0.79 33.78
C GLN A 414 -21.47 -0.20 32.39
N ALA A 415 -21.69 1.11 32.21
CA ALA A 415 -21.43 1.79 30.94
C ALA A 415 -19.94 1.73 30.56
N GLU A 416 -19.03 2.00 31.51
CA GLU A 416 -17.59 1.89 31.29
C GLU A 416 -17.16 0.47 30.93
N GLY A 417 -17.73 -0.54 31.56
CA GLY A 417 -17.43 -1.95 31.30
C GLY A 417 -17.72 -2.32 29.85
N GLU A 418 -18.90 -1.96 29.35
CA GLU A 418 -19.32 -2.23 27.96
C GLU A 418 -18.43 -1.49 26.95
N ILE A 419 -18.15 -0.22 27.22
CA ILE A 419 -17.27 0.56 26.35
C ILE A 419 -15.86 -0.05 26.29
N ARG A 420 -15.30 -0.48 27.41
CA ARG A 420 -13.99 -1.19 27.46
C ARG A 420 -14.02 -2.48 26.65
N GLU A 421 -15.10 -3.25 26.73
CA GLU A 421 -15.24 -4.50 25.97
C GLU A 421 -15.36 -4.25 24.48
N LEU A 422 -16.22 -3.29 24.07
CA LEU A 422 -16.34 -2.84 22.70
C LEU A 422 -14.97 -2.47 22.11
N THR A 423 -14.23 -1.66 22.84
CA THR A 423 -12.92 -1.19 22.46
C THR A 423 -11.89 -2.30 22.32
N ARG A 424 -11.86 -3.25 23.28
CA ARG A 424 -10.96 -4.41 23.21
C ARG A 424 -11.27 -5.30 22.01
N SER A 425 -12.56 -5.49 21.72
CA SER A 425 -13.02 -6.24 20.55
C SER A 425 -12.60 -5.56 19.24
N MET A 426 -12.81 -4.27 19.13
CA MET A 426 -12.40 -3.48 17.96
C MET A 426 -10.87 -3.55 17.75
N LYS A 427 -10.08 -3.39 18.81
CA LYS A 427 -8.62 -3.49 18.74
C LYS A 427 -8.15 -4.83 18.19
N LYS A 428 -8.67 -5.95 18.71
CA LYS A 428 -8.30 -7.29 18.26
C LYS A 428 -8.61 -7.53 16.78
N GLU A 429 -9.79 -7.11 16.32
CA GLU A 429 -10.20 -7.28 14.93
C GLU A 429 -9.36 -6.43 13.97
N LEU A 430 -8.97 -5.23 14.39
CA LEU A 430 -8.09 -4.36 13.62
C LEU A 430 -6.65 -4.84 13.59
N GLU A 431 -6.10 -5.32 14.71
CA GLU A 431 -4.78 -5.94 14.77
C GLU A 431 -4.69 -7.16 13.85
N PHE A 432 -5.74 -7.98 13.78
CA PHE A 432 -5.80 -9.11 12.86
C PHE A 432 -5.75 -8.66 11.40
N ALA A 433 -6.52 -7.65 11.01
CA ALA A 433 -6.51 -7.11 9.65
C ALA A 433 -5.14 -6.54 9.26
N VAL A 434 -4.44 -5.85 10.18
CA VAL A 434 -3.09 -5.30 9.98
C VAL A 434 -2.04 -6.42 9.85
N THR A 435 -2.10 -7.45 10.69
CA THR A 435 -1.14 -8.58 10.63
C THR A 435 -1.29 -9.35 9.33
N TYR A 436 -2.52 -9.56 8.87
CA TYR A 436 -2.81 -10.24 7.61
C TYR A 436 -2.30 -9.46 6.39
N SER A 437 -2.43 -8.12 6.38
CA SER A 437 -1.91 -7.28 5.30
C SER A 437 -0.38 -7.18 5.31
N ALA A 438 0.26 -7.16 6.48
CA ALA A 438 1.71 -7.10 6.62
C ALA A 438 2.42 -8.35 6.07
N ASP A 439 1.85 -9.54 6.23
CA ASP A 439 2.39 -10.79 5.68
C ASP A 439 2.34 -10.80 4.13
N MET A 440 1.32 -10.19 3.53
CA MET A 440 1.19 -10.11 2.08
C MET A 440 2.17 -9.13 1.42
N THR A 441 2.54 -8.05 2.10
CA THR A 441 3.47 -7.02 1.57
C THR A 441 4.95 -7.43 1.64
N LEU A 442 5.32 -8.45 2.41
CA LEU A 442 6.72 -8.84 2.62
C LEU A 442 7.45 -9.42 1.41
N LYS A 443 6.74 -9.87 0.36
CA LYS A 443 7.34 -10.54 -0.81
C LYS A 443 7.71 -9.64 -2.00
N SER A 444 7.29 -8.35 -2.03
CA SER A 444 7.58 -7.44 -3.17
C SER A 444 8.72 -6.43 -2.92
N ARG A 445 9.73 -6.81 -2.17
CA ARG A 445 10.70 -5.94 -1.46
C ARG A 445 11.69 -5.11 -2.29
N ARG A 446 11.79 -5.18 -3.64
CA ARG A 446 13.05 -4.74 -4.30
C ARG A 446 12.96 -3.72 -5.44
N ILE A 447 11.80 -3.30 -5.95
CA ILE A 447 11.77 -2.51 -7.19
C ILE A 447 11.65 -1.02 -6.97
N LEU A 448 10.90 -0.64 -6.02
CA LEU A 448 10.79 0.71 -5.48
C LEU A 448 10.59 0.52 -3.98
N ASP A 449 11.43 1.13 -3.18
CA ASP A 449 11.18 1.20 -1.74
C ASP A 449 10.03 2.21 -1.52
N ILE A 450 8.87 1.89 -2.13
CA ILE A 450 7.60 2.61 -1.91
C ILE A 450 7.23 2.56 -0.43
N ARG A 451 7.82 1.61 0.35
CA ARG A 451 7.74 1.63 1.81
C ARG A 451 8.50 2.79 2.44
N LYS A 452 9.55 3.31 1.81
CA LYS A 452 10.16 4.57 2.24
C LYS A 452 9.35 5.78 1.80
N LEU A 453 8.66 5.68 0.65
CA LEU A 453 7.70 6.68 0.20
C LEU A 453 6.44 6.68 1.04
N PHE A 454 5.93 5.49 1.35
CA PHE A 454 4.75 5.31 2.17
C PHE A 454 5.19 4.44 3.34
N ASP A 455 5.46 5.02 4.49
CA ASP A 455 5.51 4.25 5.74
C ASP A 455 4.08 3.85 6.14
N TRP A 456 3.48 3.00 5.30
CA TRP A 456 2.11 2.51 5.45
C TRP A 456 1.95 1.62 6.70
N SER A 457 3.05 1.15 7.28
CA SER A 457 3.02 0.53 8.60
C SER A 457 2.51 1.51 9.66
N MET A 458 2.75 2.82 9.46
CA MET A 458 2.18 3.88 10.30
C MET A 458 0.70 4.12 10.03
N VAL A 459 0.21 4.00 8.78
CA VAL A 459 -1.21 4.17 8.46
C VAL A 459 -2.03 2.98 8.94
N THR A 460 -1.53 1.76 8.79
CA THR A 460 -2.19 0.56 9.32
C THR A 460 -2.08 0.46 10.85
N ALA A 461 -0.93 0.79 11.43
CA ALA A 461 -0.77 0.93 12.88
C ALA A 461 -1.61 2.10 13.42
N GLY A 462 -1.78 3.15 12.64
CA GLY A 462 -2.60 4.29 12.96
C GLY A 462 -4.09 4.01 12.97
N GLY A 463 -4.61 3.17 12.09
CA GLY A 463 -5.99 2.69 12.19
C GLY A 463 -6.27 1.98 13.52
N VAL A 464 -5.32 1.16 13.98
CA VAL A 464 -5.37 0.51 15.30
C VAL A 464 -5.20 1.52 16.45
N LEU A 465 -4.30 2.51 16.30
CA LEU A 465 -4.10 3.58 17.29
C LEU A 465 -5.28 4.55 17.37
N ILE A 466 -5.99 4.83 16.27
CA ILE A 466 -7.20 5.65 16.25
C ILE A 466 -8.24 5.06 17.20
N ILE A 467 -8.47 3.75 17.13
CA ILE A 467 -9.46 3.09 17.97
C ILE A 467 -8.95 2.92 19.40
N ALA A 468 -7.64 2.71 19.59
CA ALA A 468 -7.05 2.70 20.93
C ALA A 468 -7.12 4.08 21.64
N ALA A 469 -7.11 5.19 20.90
CA ALA A 469 -7.27 6.54 21.43
C ALA A 469 -8.73 6.94 21.68
N LEU A 470 -9.70 6.27 21.07
CA LEU A 470 -11.12 6.33 21.46
C LEU A 470 -11.35 5.77 22.87
N ILE A 471 -10.34 5.11 23.46
CA ILE A 471 -10.37 4.50 24.77
C ILE A 471 -9.83 5.44 25.82
N PHE A 472 -10.49 6.51 26.11
CA PHE A 472 -10.45 7.24 27.39
C PHE A 472 -9.27 8.17 27.72
N PRO A 473 -9.61 9.41 27.99
CA PRO A 473 -9.22 10.00 29.27
C PRO A 473 -10.06 9.32 30.38
N ALA A 474 -9.40 8.92 31.47
CA ALA A 474 -10.04 8.35 32.65
C ALA A 474 -11.36 9.08 32.93
N ALA A 475 -12.46 8.33 33.07
CA ALA A 475 -13.77 8.89 33.37
C ALA A 475 -13.64 9.87 34.53
N ALA A 476 -13.87 11.14 34.24
CA ALA A 476 -13.99 12.12 35.30
C ALA A 476 -15.09 11.65 36.24
N PRO A 477 -14.86 11.62 37.55
CA PRO A 477 -15.87 11.18 38.49
C PRO A 477 -17.13 12.02 38.27
N ILE A 478 -18.21 11.35 37.92
CA ILE A 478 -19.52 11.98 37.77
C ILE A 478 -19.85 12.58 39.13
N LEU A 479 -19.76 13.88 39.23
CA LEU A 479 -20.15 14.62 40.44
C LEU A 479 -21.65 14.60 40.55
N ILE A 480 -22.13 13.75 41.43
CA ILE A 480 -23.53 13.44 41.61
C ILE A 480 -24.05 14.17 42.83
N ILE A 481 -25.18 14.82 42.63
CA ILE A 481 -26.09 15.33 43.64
C ILE A 481 -25.52 16.37 44.61
N ALA A 482 -25.41 17.57 44.09
CA ALA A 482 -25.46 18.74 44.99
C ALA A 482 -26.89 18.85 45.52
N SER A 483 -27.03 18.55 46.81
CA SER A 483 -28.15 18.93 47.65
C SER A 483 -29.56 18.56 47.16
N VAL A 484 -30.04 17.41 47.56
CA VAL A 484 -31.44 17.34 47.94
C VAL A 484 -31.56 18.26 49.18
N GLY A 485 -31.96 19.51 48.95
CA GLY A 485 -32.11 20.50 50.04
C GLY A 485 -33.11 19.99 51.06
N VAL A 486 -32.57 19.69 52.25
CA VAL A 486 -33.36 19.46 53.43
C VAL A 486 -33.84 20.84 53.89
N GLY A 487 -34.86 21.35 53.27
CA GLY A 487 -35.34 22.67 53.61
C GLY A 487 -36.77 22.91 53.13
N LEU A 488 -37.69 22.04 53.48
CA LEU A 488 -39.09 22.31 53.24
C LEU A 488 -39.95 21.56 54.27
N VAL A 489 -39.67 21.79 55.56
CA VAL A 489 -40.71 21.61 56.55
C VAL A 489 -41.14 23.00 56.99
N LYS A 490 -42.14 23.55 56.33
CA LYS A 490 -42.81 24.76 56.83
C LYS A 490 -43.31 24.50 58.23
N GLU A 491 -43.13 25.49 59.13
CA GLU A 491 -43.58 25.48 60.50
C GLU A 491 -44.92 24.78 60.66
N PHE A 492 -44.92 23.73 61.47
CA PHE A 492 -46.01 22.81 61.55
C PHE A 492 -46.94 23.04 62.76
N PHE A 493 -46.66 23.85 63.71
CA PHE A 493 -47.57 24.05 64.88
C PHE A 493 -47.56 25.45 65.40
N GLY A 494 -48.55 26.23 64.99
CA GLY A 494 -49.14 27.28 65.84
C GLY A 494 -50.20 26.68 66.75
N SER A 495 -49.92 26.79 68.01
CA SER A 495 -50.86 26.69 69.18
C SER A 495 -52.26 26.19 68.91
N TYR A 496 -52.64 24.99 69.35
CA TYR A 496 -53.91 24.65 69.96
C TYR A 496 -53.83 23.38 70.83
N LEU A 497 -54.08 23.43 72.11
CA LEU A 497 -54.36 22.35 73.00
C LEU A 497 -55.86 22.40 73.30
N PRO A 498 -56.64 21.39 73.07
CA PRO A 498 -57.29 20.59 74.14
C PRO A 498 -57.68 19.15 73.77
N ASP A 499 -57.93 18.33 74.78
CA ASP A 499 -58.59 17.02 74.98
C ASP A 499 -57.97 15.76 74.32
N LYS A 500 -57.63 14.78 75.23
CA LYS A 500 -56.57 13.83 75.07
C LYS A 500 -56.74 12.60 74.13
N THR A 501 -57.90 12.24 73.66
CA THR A 501 -58.05 10.98 72.92
C THR A 501 -58.63 11.10 71.48
N LYS A 502 -59.56 12.00 71.26
CA LYS A 502 -60.06 12.26 69.88
C LYS A 502 -59.12 13.21 69.11
N LEU A 503 -58.47 14.10 69.84
CA LEU A 503 -57.50 15.07 69.31
C LEU A 503 -56.17 14.37 68.87
N GLU A 504 -55.76 13.37 69.66
CA GLU A 504 -54.52 12.62 69.31
C GLU A 504 -54.69 11.88 67.99
N ARG A 505 -55.82 11.29 67.69
CA ARG A 505 -56.11 10.60 66.40
C ARG A 505 -56.15 11.59 65.22
N GLY A 506 -56.89 12.71 65.38
CA GLY A 506 -56.93 13.77 64.36
C GLY A 506 -55.61 14.49 64.13
N ALA A 507 -54.80 14.68 65.22
CA ALA A 507 -53.48 15.24 65.13
C ALA A 507 -52.51 14.25 64.42
N ARG A 508 -52.57 12.98 64.77
CA ARG A 508 -51.77 11.93 64.08
C ARG A 508 -52.08 11.88 62.59
N GLU A 509 -53.37 11.84 62.21
CA GLU A 509 -53.79 11.83 60.80
C GLU A 509 -53.23 13.07 60.00
N LYS A 510 -53.32 14.26 60.62
CA LYS A 510 -52.76 15.48 60.02
C LYS A 510 -51.26 15.42 59.85
N ILE A 511 -50.54 14.92 60.85
CA ILE A 511 -49.06 14.71 60.76
C ILE A 511 -48.77 13.71 59.68
N GLU A 512 -49.47 12.55 59.63
CA GLU A 512 -49.23 11.56 58.60
C GLU A 512 -49.51 12.08 57.18
N VAL A 513 -50.55 12.90 56.98
CA VAL A 513 -50.80 13.53 55.67
C VAL A 513 -49.68 14.42 55.25
N GLN A 514 -49.19 15.25 56.13
CA GLN A 514 -48.10 16.18 55.82
C GLN A 514 -46.73 15.49 55.67
N LEU A 515 -46.48 14.45 56.45
CA LEU A 515 -45.35 13.59 56.24
C LEU A 515 -45.38 12.92 54.85
N ARG A 516 -46.58 12.44 54.43
CA ARG A 516 -46.76 11.88 53.11
C ARG A 516 -46.54 12.91 52.00
N GLU A 517 -46.99 14.15 52.14
CA GLU A 517 -46.70 15.22 51.19
C GLU A 517 -45.21 15.53 51.13
N ASN A 518 -44.54 15.60 52.27
CA ASN A 518 -43.07 15.81 52.34
C ASN A 518 -42.31 14.64 51.73
N ILE A 519 -42.70 13.41 52.05
CA ILE A 519 -42.12 12.18 51.44
C ILE A 519 -42.24 12.21 49.93
N ASN A 520 -43.43 12.53 49.40
CA ASN A 520 -43.63 12.66 47.97
C ASN A 520 -42.71 13.71 47.37
N SER A 521 -42.60 14.88 47.99
CA SER A 521 -41.71 15.94 47.53
C SER A 521 -40.23 15.54 47.57
N VAL A 522 -39.77 14.90 48.65
CA VAL A 522 -38.40 14.41 48.81
C VAL A 522 -38.09 13.34 47.75
N CYS A 523 -38.96 12.33 47.59
CA CYS A 523 -38.78 11.26 46.63
C CYS A 523 -38.82 11.77 45.19
N GLN A 524 -39.72 12.73 44.89
CA GLN A 524 -39.77 13.36 43.57
C GLN A 524 -38.46 14.13 43.26
N LYS A 525 -37.94 14.88 44.19
CA LYS A 525 -36.63 15.61 44.02
C LYS A 525 -35.48 14.65 43.92
N TYR A 526 -35.46 13.57 44.71
CA TYR A 526 -34.46 12.53 44.66
C TYR A 526 -34.46 11.85 43.27
N ARG A 527 -35.63 11.40 42.81
CA ARG A 527 -35.80 10.82 41.47
C ARG A 527 -35.35 11.79 40.38
N ALA A 528 -35.81 13.04 40.40
CA ALA A 528 -35.44 14.04 39.40
C ALA A 528 -33.90 14.30 39.35
N SER A 529 -33.24 14.26 40.51
CA SER A 529 -31.77 14.37 40.58
C SER A 529 -31.07 13.16 39.97
N LEU A 530 -31.57 11.94 40.24
CA LEU A 530 -31.04 10.71 39.62
C LEU A 530 -31.24 10.70 38.08
N GLU A 531 -32.47 11.09 37.64
CA GLU A 531 -32.77 11.20 36.22
C GLU A 531 -31.88 12.22 35.51
N LYS A 532 -31.54 13.33 36.16
CA LYS A 532 -30.60 14.30 35.63
C LYS A 532 -29.18 13.71 35.47
N SER A 533 -28.70 13.01 36.50
CA SER A 533 -27.41 12.37 36.45
C SER A 533 -27.35 11.23 35.41
N LEU A 534 -28.45 10.48 35.25
CA LEU A 534 -28.57 9.46 34.20
C LEU A 534 -28.51 10.09 32.80
N ARG A 535 -29.17 11.23 32.58
CA ARG A 535 -29.08 11.95 31.30
C ARG A 535 -27.66 12.36 31.00
N GLU A 536 -26.88 12.81 31.99
CA GLU A 536 -25.47 13.15 31.79
C GLU A 536 -24.62 11.94 31.35
N ILE A 537 -24.96 10.72 31.83
CA ILE A 537 -24.31 9.48 31.34
C ILE A 537 -24.73 9.19 29.89
N LEU A 538 -26.04 9.26 29.59
CA LEU A 538 -26.60 9.01 28.27
C LEU A 538 -26.07 10.01 27.23
N ASP A 539 -25.98 11.29 27.59
CA ASP A 539 -25.41 12.33 26.72
C ASP A 539 -23.95 12.00 26.32
N LYS A 540 -23.14 11.48 27.25
CA LYS A 540 -21.77 11.05 26.95
C LYS A 540 -21.74 9.83 26.03
N LEU A 541 -22.65 8.86 26.22
CA LEU A 541 -22.76 7.70 25.35
C LEU A 541 -23.21 8.08 23.94
N ASN A 542 -24.18 8.98 23.82
CA ASN A 542 -24.65 9.51 22.53
C ASN A 542 -23.55 10.33 21.82
N LEU A 543 -22.77 11.08 22.58
CA LEU A 543 -21.62 11.79 22.03
C LEU A 543 -20.58 10.81 21.46
N LEU A 544 -20.26 9.73 22.18
CA LEU A 544 -19.36 8.68 21.69
C LEU A 544 -19.89 8.03 20.41
N GLU A 545 -21.20 7.79 20.32
CA GLU A 545 -21.82 7.26 19.10
C GLU A 545 -21.68 8.23 17.93
N SER A 546 -21.93 9.53 18.15
CA SER A 546 -21.72 10.58 17.14
C SER A 546 -20.26 10.70 16.70
N ASP A 547 -19.32 10.50 17.63
CA ASP A 547 -17.89 10.50 17.34
C ASP A 547 -17.49 9.32 16.45
N LEU A 548 -18.08 8.13 16.70
CA LEU A 548 -17.88 6.97 15.81
C LEU A 548 -18.45 7.21 14.41
N ASP A 549 -19.54 7.98 14.26
CA ASP A 549 -20.04 8.40 12.95
C ASP A 549 -19.02 9.22 12.18
N SER A 550 -18.46 10.23 12.82
CA SER A 550 -17.45 11.08 12.20
C SER A 550 -16.22 10.27 11.74
N VAL A 551 -15.79 9.29 12.55
CA VAL A 551 -14.70 8.37 12.17
C VAL A 551 -15.10 7.51 10.96
N CYS A 552 -16.32 6.97 10.94
CA CYS A 552 -16.83 6.19 9.81
C CYS A 552 -16.86 7.03 8.51
N GLU A 553 -17.30 8.29 8.60
CA GLU A 553 -17.33 9.21 7.46
C GLU A 553 -15.93 9.46 6.92
N VAL A 554 -14.97 9.80 7.77
CA VAL A 554 -13.59 10.06 7.36
C VAL A 554 -12.93 8.82 6.74
N VAL A 555 -13.10 7.64 7.34
CA VAL A 555 -12.55 6.39 6.79
C VAL A 555 -13.18 6.07 5.42
N ALA A 556 -14.49 6.30 5.26
CA ALA A 556 -15.18 6.09 4.00
C ALA A 556 -14.70 7.08 2.91
N GLU A 557 -14.53 8.35 3.28
CA GLU A 557 -14.01 9.39 2.38
C GLU A 557 -12.58 9.09 1.95
N LEU A 558 -11.68 8.73 2.87
CA LEU A 558 -10.31 8.31 2.55
C LEU A 558 -10.28 7.11 1.60
N SER A 559 -11.12 6.08 1.86
CA SER A 559 -11.23 4.92 0.97
C SER A 559 -11.70 5.33 -0.43
N SER A 560 -12.71 6.20 -0.51
CA SER A 560 -13.25 6.71 -1.77
C SER A 560 -12.21 7.51 -2.56
N THR A 561 -11.53 8.46 -1.91
CA THR A 561 -10.48 9.28 -2.52
C THR A 561 -9.32 8.42 -3.03
N GLN A 562 -8.86 7.44 -2.25
CA GLN A 562 -7.80 6.51 -2.67
C GLN A 562 -8.22 5.65 -3.86
N SER A 563 -9.45 5.14 -3.87
CA SER A 563 -9.98 4.35 -5.00
C SER A 563 -10.13 5.20 -6.26
N SER A 564 -10.65 6.43 -6.13
CA SER A 564 -10.79 7.39 -7.22
C SER A 564 -9.42 7.77 -7.80
N LEU A 565 -8.46 8.10 -6.93
CA LEU A 565 -7.09 8.41 -7.33
C LEU A 565 -6.44 7.24 -8.06
N ALA A 566 -6.55 6.02 -7.54
CA ALA A 566 -6.02 4.82 -8.20
C ALA A 566 -6.64 4.62 -9.60
N GLY A 567 -7.94 4.87 -9.75
CA GLY A 567 -8.64 4.80 -11.05
C GLY A 567 -8.11 5.84 -12.05
N GLN A 568 -7.89 7.08 -11.62
CA GLN A 568 -7.35 8.15 -12.46
C GLN A 568 -5.89 7.89 -12.85
N LEU A 569 -5.06 7.43 -11.90
CA LEU A 569 -3.67 7.04 -12.17
C LEU A 569 -3.60 5.83 -13.10
N SER A 570 -4.49 4.84 -12.97
CA SER A 570 -4.61 3.72 -13.91
C SER A 570 -4.95 4.20 -15.32
N GLY A 571 -5.82 5.20 -15.46
CA GLY A 571 -6.11 5.85 -16.73
C GLY A 571 -4.87 6.50 -17.36
N SER A 572 -4.08 7.19 -16.56
CA SER A 572 -2.80 7.78 -17.00
C SER A 572 -1.79 6.73 -17.43
N LEU A 573 -1.71 5.59 -16.72
CA LEU A 573 -0.84 4.46 -17.10
C LEU A 573 -1.26 3.86 -18.43
N ARG A 574 -2.56 3.63 -18.64
CA ARG A 574 -3.07 3.06 -19.90
C ARG A 574 -2.75 3.98 -21.09
N GLU A 575 -2.84 5.29 -20.93
CA GLU A 575 -2.47 6.24 -21.98
C GLU A 575 -0.96 6.24 -22.25
N LEU A 576 -0.10 6.11 -21.23
CA LEU A 576 1.34 5.93 -21.42
C LEU A 576 1.66 4.67 -22.22
N TYR A 577 1.04 3.53 -21.86
CA TYR A 577 1.28 2.26 -22.56
C TYR A 577 0.69 2.27 -23.98
N ARG A 578 -0.47 2.87 -24.17
CA ARG A 578 -1.04 3.08 -25.51
C ARG A 578 -0.12 3.93 -26.38
N SER A 579 0.41 5.03 -25.83
CA SER A 579 1.37 5.89 -26.54
C SER A 579 2.66 5.15 -26.88
N LEU A 580 3.16 4.29 -25.98
CA LEU A 580 4.31 3.43 -26.24
C LEU A 580 4.06 2.47 -27.39
N LEU A 581 2.91 1.80 -27.41
CA LEU A 581 2.51 0.88 -28.48
C LEU A 581 2.32 1.59 -29.81
N CYS A 582 1.67 2.76 -29.82
CA CYS A 582 1.54 3.57 -31.04
C CYS A 582 2.92 3.94 -31.60
N ARG A 583 3.85 4.35 -30.74
CA ARG A 583 5.21 4.64 -31.17
C ARG A 583 5.96 3.41 -31.67
N ALA A 584 5.74 2.25 -31.07
CA ALA A 584 6.27 0.98 -31.56
C ALA A 584 5.77 0.68 -32.98
N LEU A 585 4.47 0.88 -33.25
CA LEU A 585 3.88 0.69 -34.56
C LEU A 585 4.42 1.70 -35.61
N ASP A 586 4.63 2.96 -35.23
CA ASP A 586 5.28 3.95 -36.08
C ASP A 586 6.68 3.47 -36.53
N LEU A 587 7.49 2.96 -35.58
CA LEU A 587 8.83 2.46 -35.84
C LEU A 587 8.82 1.18 -36.70
N LEU A 588 7.79 0.36 -36.61
CA LEU A 588 7.57 -0.83 -37.45
C LEU A 588 7.02 -0.48 -38.84
N GLY A 589 6.72 0.81 -39.11
CA GLY A 589 6.20 1.28 -40.40
C GLY A 589 4.72 0.98 -40.63
N CYS A 590 3.95 0.76 -39.56
CA CYS A 590 2.50 0.46 -39.62
C CYS A 590 1.70 1.36 -38.64
N PRO A 591 1.82 2.69 -38.71
CA PRO A 591 1.16 3.63 -37.82
C PRO A 591 -0.37 3.55 -37.88
N GLU A 592 -0.95 3.12 -38.99
CA GLU A 592 -2.40 2.96 -39.16
C GLU A 592 -3.00 1.91 -38.20
N LEU A 593 -2.21 0.96 -37.73
CA LEU A 593 -2.65 -0.03 -36.75
C LEU A 593 -2.87 0.56 -35.35
N SER A 594 -2.33 1.74 -35.08
CA SER A 594 -2.57 2.47 -33.83
C SER A 594 -4.06 2.75 -33.57
N MET A 595 -4.84 2.96 -34.63
CA MET A 595 -6.32 3.15 -34.53
C MET A 595 -7.05 1.90 -34.10
N ARG A 596 -6.42 0.73 -34.19
CA ARG A 596 -6.99 -0.56 -33.75
C ARG A 596 -6.76 -0.85 -32.26
N ILE A 597 -5.97 -0.03 -31.58
CA ILE A 597 -5.73 -0.14 -30.15
C ILE A 597 -6.70 0.80 -29.42
N HIS A 598 -7.63 0.21 -28.68
CA HIS A 598 -8.56 0.97 -27.83
C HIS A 598 -7.92 1.32 -26.49
N ASP A 599 -7.33 0.32 -25.83
CA ASP A 599 -6.73 0.46 -24.52
C ASP A 599 -5.55 -0.50 -24.35
N ALA A 600 -4.66 -0.22 -23.42
CA ALA A 600 -3.52 -1.09 -23.13
C ALA A 600 -3.09 -0.98 -21.66
N ALA A 601 -2.68 -2.13 -21.10
CA ALA A 601 -2.03 -2.21 -19.81
C ALA A 601 -0.83 -3.14 -19.89
N MET A 602 0.19 -2.89 -19.07
CA MET A 602 1.40 -3.68 -19.05
C MET A 602 1.89 -3.91 -17.63
N ILE A 603 2.29 -5.15 -17.37
CA ILE A 603 3.06 -5.51 -16.18
C ILE A 603 4.46 -5.88 -16.66
N SER A 604 5.41 -5.00 -16.39
CA SER A 604 6.81 -5.17 -16.81
C SER A 604 7.37 -6.50 -16.35
N GLY A 605 8.06 -7.21 -17.26
CA GLY A 605 8.61 -8.54 -17.02
C GLY A 605 7.57 -9.68 -17.04
N PHE A 606 6.31 -9.38 -17.36
CA PHE A 606 5.25 -10.38 -17.43
C PHE A 606 4.51 -10.36 -18.78
N GLU A 607 3.61 -9.40 -18.98
CA GLU A 607 2.74 -9.38 -20.15
C GLU A 607 2.18 -7.98 -20.41
N CYS A 608 1.93 -7.66 -21.69
CA CYS A 608 1.15 -6.54 -22.16
C CYS A 608 -0.21 -7.02 -22.64
N ALA A 609 -1.30 -6.45 -22.12
CA ALA A 609 -2.66 -6.73 -22.59
C ALA A 609 -3.16 -5.52 -23.40
N VAL A 610 -3.60 -5.78 -24.62
CA VAL A 610 -4.11 -4.80 -25.58
C VAL A 610 -5.58 -5.07 -25.85
N VAL A 611 -6.45 -4.11 -25.56
CA VAL A 611 -7.86 -4.15 -25.92
C VAL A 611 -8.00 -3.55 -27.32
N LEU A 612 -8.52 -4.31 -28.25
CA LEU A 612 -8.73 -3.87 -29.64
C LEU A 612 -9.92 -2.91 -29.74
N ALA A 613 -9.91 -2.04 -30.74
CA ALA A 613 -11.08 -1.23 -31.07
C ALA A 613 -12.23 -2.12 -31.59
N PRO A 614 -13.51 -1.69 -31.47
CA PRO A 614 -14.66 -2.48 -31.93
C PRO A 614 -14.51 -2.96 -33.37
N HIS A 615 -14.87 -4.22 -33.61
CA HIS A 615 -14.85 -4.87 -34.94
C HIS A 615 -13.49 -4.87 -35.66
N THR A 616 -12.39 -4.77 -34.93
CA THR A 616 -11.05 -4.80 -35.51
C THR A 616 -10.31 -6.10 -35.18
N VAL A 617 -9.37 -6.46 -36.04
CA VAL A 617 -8.46 -7.61 -35.88
C VAL A 617 -7.04 -7.09 -36.04
N PHE A 618 -6.12 -7.57 -35.22
CA PHE A 618 -4.71 -7.21 -35.31
C PHE A 618 -3.95 -8.26 -36.14
N PRO A 619 -3.18 -7.88 -37.20
CA PRO A 619 -2.51 -8.84 -38.07
C PRO A 619 -1.43 -9.63 -37.33
N ASN A 620 -1.26 -10.91 -37.67
CA ASN A 620 -0.37 -11.82 -36.94
C ASN A 620 1.13 -11.45 -37.06
N ARG A 621 1.53 -10.97 -38.25
CA ARG A 621 2.93 -10.57 -38.49
C ARG A 621 3.33 -9.41 -37.55
N GLU A 622 2.55 -8.35 -37.58
CA GLU A 622 2.80 -7.13 -36.81
C GLU A 622 2.66 -7.40 -35.31
N ARG A 623 1.78 -8.34 -34.93
CA ARG A 623 1.69 -8.85 -33.55
C ARG A 623 3.02 -9.46 -33.09
N GLN A 624 3.64 -10.32 -33.94
CA GLN A 624 4.92 -10.93 -33.61
C GLN A 624 6.07 -9.91 -33.57
N GLU A 625 6.06 -8.95 -34.48
CA GLU A 625 7.05 -7.86 -34.51
C GLU A 625 6.96 -6.97 -33.26
N LEU A 626 5.74 -6.64 -32.81
CA LEU A 626 5.51 -5.94 -31.54
C LEU A 626 5.99 -6.73 -30.32
N CYS A 627 5.71 -8.03 -30.23
CA CYS A 627 6.22 -8.90 -29.16
C CYS A 627 7.75 -8.89 -29.12
N ASN A 628 8.40 -9.01 -30.30
CA ASN A 628 9.86 -8.98 -30.40
C ASN A 628 10.46 -7.62 -29.95
N LEU A 629 9.77 -6.53 -30.28
CA LEU A 629 10.22 -5.17 -29.93
C LEU A 629 10.04 -4.87 -28.44
N LEU A 630 8.91 -5.27 -27.87
CA LEU A 630 8.65 -5.11 -26.42
C LEU A 630 9.51 -6.05 -25.57
N GLY A 631 9.82 -7.24 -26.10
CA GLY A 631 10.52 -8.29 -25.35
C GLY A 631 9.63 -9.01 -24.34
N GLU A 632 8.32 -8.82 -24.42
CA GLU A 632 7.29 -9.37 -23.52
C GLU A 632 6.15 -10.00 -24.32
N GLY A 633 5.38 -10.89 -23.70
CA GLY A 633 4.17 -11.44 -24.30
C GLY A 633 3.09 -10.36 -24.48
N ILE A 634 2.34 -10.43 -25.59
CA ILE A 634 1.22 -9.52 -25.81
C ILE A 634 -0.06 -10.34 -26.00
N SER A 635 -1.05 -10.09 -25.16
CA SER A 635 -2.41 -10.60 -25.30
C SER A 635 -3.30 -9.57 -25.98
N PHE A 636 -3.92 -9.91 -27.09
CA PHE A 636 -4.87 -9.07 -27.79
C PHE A 636 -6.30 -9.51 -27.44
N LEU A 637 -7.04 -8.61 -26.80
CA LEU A 637 -8.39 -8.86 -26.30
C LEU A 637 -9.42 -8.15 -27.19
N PRO A 638 -10.56 -8.77 -27.52
CA PRO A 638 -11.63 -8.10 -28.22
C PRO A 638 -12.23 -6.97 -27.36
N TYR A 639 -12.80 -5.97 -27.99
CA TYR A 639 -13.51 -4.90 -27.31
C TYR A 639 -14.76 -5.45 -26.59
N THR A 640 -14.96 -5.01 -25.37
CA THR A 640 -16.19 -5.21 -24.60
C THR A 640 -16.44 -4.00 -23.69
N GLU A 641 -17.69 -3.61 -23.55
CA GLU A 641 -18.11 -2.59 -22.58
C GLU A 641 -18.32 -3.19 -21.18
N ASP A 642 -18.53 -4.52 -21.12
CA ASP A 642 -18.68 -5.22 -19.83
C ASP A 642 -17.33 -5.43 -19.16
N LYS A 643 -17.08 -4.63 -18.15
CA LYS A 643 -15.88 -4.71 -17.30
C LYS A 643 -15.68 -6.07 -16.66
N THR A 644 -16.77 -6.80 -16.39
CA THR A 644 -16.71 -8.14 -15.78
C THR A 644 -16.32 -9.20 -16.80
N GLU A 645 -16.72 -9.02 -18.03
CA GLU A 645 -16.30 -9.86 -19.15
C GLU A 645 -14.82 -9.64 -19.44
N LEU A 646 -14.36 -8.38 -19.53
CA LEU A 646 -12.95 -8.06 -19.72
C LEU A 646 -12.07 -8.68 -18.62
N LEU A 647 -12.50 -8.59 -17.38
CA LEU A 647 -11.82 -9.22 -16.24
C LEU A 647 -11.73 -10.74 -16.41
N ARG A 648 -12.81 -11.42 -16.85
CA ARG A 648 -12.81 -12.86 -17.09
C ARG A 648 -11.92 -13.28 -18.26
N MET A 649 -11.84 -12.46 -19.31
CA MET A 649 -10.93 -12.72 -20.43
C MET A 649 -9.46 -12.75 -20.01
N ILE A 650 -9.06 -11.88 -19.09
CA ILE A 650 -7.68 -11.79 -18.61
C ILE A 650 -7.37 -12.85 -17.57
N LEU A 651 -8.25 -13.03 -16.58
CA LEU A 651 -8.03 -13.98 -15.48
C LEU A 651 -8.28 -15.43 -15.86
N GLY A 652 -9.13 -15.66 -16.85
CA GLY A 652 -9.68 -16.98 -17.16
C GLY A 652 -10.96 -17.29 -16.37
N SER A 653 -11.83 -18.10 -16.97
CA SER A 653 -13.09 -18.51 -16.37
C SER A 653 -12.87 -19.27 -15.07
N GLY A 654 -13.48 -18.82 -13.99
CA GLY A 654 -13.44 -19.48 -12.69
C GLY A 654 -12.24 -19.11 -11.80
N SER A 655 -11.32 -18.23 -12.21
CA SER A 655 -10.15 -17.82 -11.43
C SER A 655 -10.47 -16.84 -10.31
N CYS A 656 -11.63 -16.20 -10.36
CA CYS A 656 -12.08 -15.27 -9.32
C CYS A 656 -13.57 -15.46 -8.98
N THR A 657 -13.97 -14.94 -7.82
CA THR A 657 -15.37 -14.84 -7.40
C THR A 657 -15.77 -13.37 -7.38
N LEU A 658 -16.81 -13.00 -8.12
CA LEU A 658 -17.32 -11.64 -8.14
C LEU A 658 -18.25 -11.40 -6.93
N LYS A 659 -18.04 -10.30 -6.25
CA LYS A 659 -18.92 -9.79 -5.18
C LYS A 659 -19.49 -8.45 -5.63
N LYS A 660 -20.81 -8.32 -5.58
CA LYS A 660 -21.52 -7.06 -5.90
C LYS A 660 -22.06 -6.46 -4.63
N ARG A 661 -21.77 -5.18 -4.41
CA ARG A 661 -22.25 -4.40 -3.26
C ARG A 661 -22.76 -3.06 -3.76
N GLY A 662 -24.09 -2.94 -3.92
CA GLY A 662 -24.68 -1.81 -4.65
C GLY A 662 -24.20 -1.80 -6.10
N GLU A 663 -23.66 -0.67 -6.56
CA GLU A 663 -23.09 -0.52 -7.90
C GLU A 663 -21.63 -0.99 -7.97
N LYS A 664 -20.95 -1.14 -6.83
CA LYS A 664 -19.54 -1.53 -6.77
C LYS A 664 -19.38 -3.03 -6.96
N ILE A 665 -18.53 -3.40 -7.92
CA ILE A 665 -18.13 -4.78 -8.18
C ILE A 665 -16.69 -4.95 -7.70
N THR A 666 -16.47 -5.98 -6.91
CA THR A 666 -15.12 -6.42 -6.50
C THR A 666 -14.93 -7.88 -6.88
N ALA A 667 -13.70 -8.28 -7.15
CA ALA A 667 -13.36 -9.66 -7.44
C ALA A 667 -12.44 -10.22 -6.35
N VAL A 668 -12.66 -11.47 -5.96
CA VAL A 668 -11.78 -12.20 -5.03
C VAL A 668 -11.04 -13.27 -5.79
N LEU A 669 -9.72 -13.20 -5.80
CA LEU A 669 -8.86 -14.17 -6.49
C LEU A 669 -8.88 -15.50 -5.73
N LYS A 670 -8.99 -16.64 -6.46
CA LYS A 670 -8.99 -17.97 -5.86
C LYS A 670 -7.57 -18.46 -5.54
N ASN A 671 -6.64 -18.29 -6.49
CA ASN A 671 -5.23 -18.67 -6.33
C ASN A 671 -4.42 -17.45 -5.85
N ARG A 672 -4.44 -17.25 -4.54
CA ARG A 672 -3.88 -16.03 -3.91
C ARG A 672 -2.34 -15.99 -3.89
N ASP A 673 -1.69 -17.15 -3.94
CA ASP A 673 -0.24 -17.29 -3.82
C ASP A 673 0.46 -17.56 -5.17
N ASP A 674 -0.30 -17.74 -6.25
CA ASP A 674 0.26 -17.98 -7.58
C ASP A 674 0.70 -16.66 -8.24
N PRO A 675 2.01 -16.48 -8.53
CA PRO A 675 2.54 -15.24 -9.10
C PRO A 675 1.92 -14.88 -10.47
N VAL A 676 1.58 -15.87 -11.29
CA VAL A 676 0.94 -15.65 -12.60
C VAL A 676 -0.47 -15.09 -12.40
N SER A 677 -1.25 -15.69 -11.49
CA SER A 677 -2.59 -15.23 -11.15
C SER A 677 -2.57 -13.80 -10.58
N ILE A 678 -1.55 -13.46 -9.77
CA ILE A 678 -1.36 -12.13 -9.21
C ILE A 678 -1.09 -11.11 -10.32
N ASN A 679 -0.18 -11.40 -11.25
CA ASN A 679 0.15 -10.49 -12.34
C ASN A 679 -1.03 -10.30 -13.31
N LYS A 680 -1.75 -11.37 -13.63
CA LYS A 680 -3.00 -11.29 -14.39
C LYS A 680 -4.07 -10.46 -13.68
N ALA A 681 -4.17 -10.58 -12.35
CA ALA A 681 -5.09 -9.75 -11.57
C ALA A 681 -4.74 -8.27 -11.67
N LYS A 682 -3.47 -7.91 -11.62
CA LYS A 682 -3.01 -6.52 -11.81
C LYS A 682 -3.37 -5.98 -13.21
N LEU A 683 -3.12 -6.74 -14.28
CA LEU A 683 -3.53 -6.38 -15.65
C LEU A 683 -5.04 -6.18 -15.75
N ALA A 684 -5.81 -7.13 -15.24
CA ALA A 684 -7.27 -7.08 -15.25
C ALA A 684 -7.80 -5.87 -14.47
N GLN A 685 -7.18 -5.54 -13.34
CA GLN A 685 -7.53 -4.38 -12.52
C GLN A 685 -7.24 -3.07 -13.24
N GLN A 686 -6.09 -2.94 -13.89
CA GLN A 686 -5.73 -1.74 -14.66
C GLN A 686 -6.71 -1.49 -15.81
N LEU A 687 -7.12 -2.53 -16.56
CA LEU A 687 -8.00 -2.40 -17.72
C LEU A 687 -9.48 -2.28 -17.34
N SER A 688 -9.98 -3.10 -16.41
CA SER A 688 -11.40 -3.11 -16.05
C SER A 688 -11.77 -2.04 -15.02
N GLY A 689 -10.81 -1.57 -14.22
CA GLY A 689 -11.06 -0.71 -13.07
C GLY A 689 -11.80 -1.44 -11.92
N ILE A 690 -11.96 -2.78 -11.99
CA ILE A 690 -12.56 -3.57 -10.91
C ILE A 690 -11.47 -3.89 -9.89
N THR A 691 -11.70 -3.54 -8.64
CA THR A 691 -10.78 -3.87 -7.54
C THR A 691 -10.75 -5.38 -7.33
N ILE A 692 -9.53 -5.96 -7.35
CA ILE A 692 -9.33 -7.39 -7.14
C ILE A 692 -8.65 -7.58 -5.78
N THR A 693 -9.32 -8.31 -4.90
CA THR A 693 -8.81 -8.66 -3.57
C THR A 693 -8.21 -10.06 -3.60
N ARG A 694 -7.13 -10.23 -2.86
CA ARG A 694 -6.45 -11.51 -2.67
C ARG A 694 -7.05 -12.32 -1.54
#